data_edf92f56f31eb805950b88c70195ff38
#
_entry.id   edf92f56f31eb805950b88c70195ff38
#
_cell.length_a   1.000
_cell.length_b   1.000
_cell.length_c   1.000
_cell.angle_alpha   90.00
_cell.angle_beta   90.00
_cell.angle_gamma   90.00
#
_symmetry.space_group_name_H-M   'P 1'
#
loop_
_entity.id
_entity.type
_entity.pdbx_description
1 polymer ?
#
loop_
_entity_poly.entity_id
_entity_poly.type
_entity_poly.pdbx_seq_one_letter_code
_entity_poly.pdbx_strand_id
1 'polypeptide(L)'
;LPPPPRSSWHRSSALLLLLLAALSCRAPAQGPAPPPAATAAADDDPIDAPSSPGDLLEDPGHDPPQVQAEARPPRPPPKPVADRDAALAALAAGNYEGARDYFFNSNWIRAHPEDHPAHLVYAAAQAALGRYDEAEAALAPFLKGKDRLQKDPDGASALTCALARLRRLRGDDAGAESLLRAVLAANPHDLPARGDLLALWVATGRGADPEARAAMDALYDAYDAGRAKHAQDLLAVAQAALARGTSGAFHDANMVLGEAERAPVRGPEPEQLVRDRALLLRGAIFHEKYAAQEAAATYGLVLQRDPWQPDALGALALLQVDELRLAAAARLADAALSVNPRQPAALAALARIAVIEGRRADAQGLAAELAEIDPDADDRLAVLAALALTADDRPTYEAHRARALARTRVAARFAVTLSELLVSMHLYPEAGEVLREVAARAPDDPRVNSAHGLNLLRLGDEAAGRAALTRAWRRDRFNERTRNTLDLYDQRIDRDYTELDRPGLRLRLPTADHEHIAPELIAAFERARVALDRRYGALAEPLRLEVFSDPQDFSIRTVGVPSLGAVGVCFGPVITMVGPYQGTHNADQVIWHELAHVYAIRLSRGRVPRWFTEGLSEWESELADPAWARESAELLKNARERGALRRLGELELAFLRADSGAAMEVAYTTAAYAIRYLGETYGHPPLLEILRGYGRGQHTPELFERHLGRPFAVIEADFEKWLKGQIDERIQGWAPSRDREPKKKEIDPRDRLYQRALLELRGGDADAAARTLQELLQSGGDGYSPRMALAQILLAGPAWQGAEPHLQRARQLHREATEPLVRLSELARRRGDLEAEKQHLSAALDLDGGSFDPAARLVLLALISDDAPRLARARARAAAIAPLHPLTLAARAHALALAGDLTGAQRLHRRALAATPQSGPADTLVVMALAAAAVGDRASAQLLATRARSDAKLPQRALAALDAALSK
;
A
#
# COMPACT_ATOMS: atom_id res chain seq x y z
N LEU A 1 -20.86 -42.68 2.22
CA LEU A 1 -21.04 -41.89 3.46
C LEU A 1 -20.63 -40.47 3.17
N PRO A 2 -21.46 -39.44 3.40
CA PRO A 2 -21.10 -38.04 3.23
C PRO A 2 -20.20 -37.55 4.38
N PRO A 3 -19.33 -36.55 4.15
CA PRO A 3 -18.48 -36.00 5.21
C PRO A 3 -19.30 -35.22 6.24
N PRO A 4 -18.84 -35.12 7.50
CA PRO A 4 -19.57 -34.44 8.56
C PRO A 4 -19.53 -32.91 8.37
N PRO A 5 -20.52 -32.18 8.93
CA PRO A 5 -20.64 -30.74 8.75
C PRO A 5 -19.50 -29.97 9.44
N ARG A 6 -18.91 -29.02 8.72
CA ARG A 6 -17.91 -28.09 9.23
C ARG A 6 -18.56 -27.17 10.28
N SER A 7 -18.24 -27.40 11.54
CA SER A 7 -18.58 -26.50 12.63
C SER A 7 -17.77 -25.20 12.55
N SER A 8 -18.45 -24.11 12.82
CA SER A 8 -18.02 -22.71 12.89
C SER A 8 -16.79 -22.49 13.78
N TRP A 9 -15.60 -22.55 13.21
CA TRP A 9 -14.32 -22.20 13.85
C TRP A 9 -13.73 -20.94 13.18
N HIS A 10 -14.48 -19.88 13.11
CA HIS A 10 -13.97 -18.64 12.55
C HIS A 10 -14.37 -17.49 13.44
N ARG A 11 -13.42 -17.05 14.29
CA ARG A 11 -13.26 -15.65 14.70
C ARG A 11 -12.22 -15.36 15.78
N SER A 12 -11.68 -16.37 16.50
CA SER A 12 -10.47 -16.13 17.33
C SER A 12 -9.18 -16.16 16.51
N SER A 13 -9.30 -16.23 15.19
CA SER A 13 -8.20 -16.36 14.22
C SER A 13 -7.83 -15.06 13.51
N ALA A 14 -8.46 -13.94 13.81
CA ALA A 14 -8.09 -12.67 13.16
C ALA A 14 -6.64 -12.26 13.48
N LEU A 15 -6.15 -12.58 14.68
CA LEU A 15 -4.73 -12.38 15.03
C LEU A 15 -3.80 -13.48 14.47
N LEU A 16 -4.32 -14.67 14.14
CA LEU A 16 -3.52 -15.74 13.54
C LEU A 16 -3.61 -15.77 12.01
N LEU A 17 -4.67 -15.21 11.41
CA LEU A 17 -4.88 -15.17 9.96
C LEU A 17 -4.13 -14.01 9.27
N LEU A 18 -3.82 -12.94 9.98
CA LEU A 18 -2.89 -11.89 9.48
C LEU A 18 -1.44 -12.39 9.37
N LEU A 19 -1.10 -13.50 10.03
CA LEU A 19 0.20 -14.17 9.91
C LEU A 19 0.25 -15.25 8.82
N LEU A 20 -0.89 -15.67 8.25
CA LEU A 20 -0.97 -16.72 7.22
C LEU A 20 -1.41 -16.20 5.83
N ALA A 21 -1.92 -14.99 5.72
CA ALA A 21 -2.28 -14.38 4.44
C ALA A 21 -1.07 -13.95 3.58
N ALA A 22 0.15 -14.08 4.11
CA ALA A 22 1.37 -13.84 3.35
C ALA A 22 1.89 -15.09 2.58
N LEU A 23 1.19 -16.24 2.63
CA LEU A 23 1.75 -17.50 2.12
C LEU A 23 0.84 -18.35 1.23
N SER A 24 -0.29 -17.86 0.71
CA SER A 24 -0.99 -18.66 -0.32
C SER A 24 -2.07 -17.86 -1.06
N CYS A 25 -1.71 -17.23 -2.17
CA CYS A 25 -2.62 -16.94 -3.28
C CYS A 25 -2.59 -18.12 -4.24
N ARG A 26 -3.53 -19.06 -4.11
CA ARG A 26 -3.95 -19.95 -5.20
C ARG A 26 -5.29 -19.44 -5.71
N ALA A 27 -5.33 -19.13 -7.01
CA ALA A 27 -6.54 -18.73 -7.70
C ALA A 27 -7.57 -19.88 -7.76
N PRO A 28 -8.88 -19.60 -7.65
CA PRO A 28 -9.92 -20.59 -7.93
C PRO A 28 -10.25 -20.62 -9.43
N ALA A 29 -10.52 -21.83 -9.92
CA ALA A 29 -10.86 -22.17 -11.29
C ALA A 29 -12.14 -21.49 -11.77
N GLN A 30 -12.17 -21.17 -13.06
CA GLN A 30 -13.25 -20.59 -13.82
C GLN A 30 -14.47 -21.52 -13.93
N GLY A 31 -15.67 -20.95 -13.71
CA GLY A 31 -16.95 -21.54 -14.10
C GLY A 31 -17.39 -20.97 -15.47
N PRO A 32 -18.29 -21.66 -16.21
CA PRO A 32 -18.56 -21.40 -17.62
C PRO A 32 -19.37 -20.13 -17.89
N ALA A 33 -19.06 -19.47 -19.01
CA ALA A 33 -19.67 -18.24 -19.50
C ALA A 33 -21.11 -18.46 -20.03
N PRO A 34 -21.99 -17.42 -19.92
CA PRO A 34 -23.29 -17.40 -20.58
C PRO A 34 -23.18 -16.95 -22.06
N PRO A 35 -24.18 -17.31 -22.92
CA PRO A 35 -24.15 -17.09 -24.34
C PRO A 35 -24.44 -15.66 -24.78
N PRO A 36 -24.08 -15.26 -26.02
CA PRO A 36 -24.09 -13.88 -26.47
C PRO A 36 -25.46 -13.42 -26.97
N ALA A 37 -25.77 -12.14 -26.73
CA ALA A 37 -26.90 -11.45 -27.37
C ALA A 37 -26.40 -10.55 -28.52
N ALA A 38 -27.16 -10.52 -29.59
CA ALA A 38 -26.78 -10.03 -30.92
C ALA A 38 -27.00 -8.53 -31.17
N THR A 39 -26.04 -7.95 -31.84
CA THR A 39 -26.03 -6.94 -32.91
C THR A 39 -26.73 -5.61 -32.80
N ALA A 40 -25.95 -4.53 -32.95
CA ALA A 40 -26.17 -3.46 -33.94
C ALA A 40 -24.83 -2.81 -34.29
N ALA A 41 -24.62 -2.60 -35.58
CA ALA A 41 -23.36 -2.22 -36.22
C ALA A 41 -23.06 -0.72 -36.15
N ALA A 42 -21.79 -0.39 -35.93
CA ALA A 42 -21.15 0.83 -36.47
C ALA A 42 -19.68 0.49 -36.67
N ASP A 43 -19.18 0.75 -37.86
CA ASP A 43 -17.82 0.51 -38.32
C ASP A 43 -16.80 1.33 -37.54
N ASP A 44 -15.96 0.62 -36.80
CA ASP A 44 -14.60 0.98 -36.44
C ASP A 44 -13.92 -0.33 -36.05
N ASP A 45 -12.90 -0.76 -36.79
CA ASP A 45 -12.14 -1.97 -36.55
C ASP A 45 -11.58 -1.98 -35.12
N PRO A 46 -12.00 -2.91 -34.22
CA PRO A 46 -11.33 -3.08 -32.95
C PRO A 46 -10.08 -3.93 -33.17
N ILE A 47 -8.91 -3.29 -33.13
CA ILE A 47 -7.69 -4.01 -32.80
C ILE A 47 -7.88 -4.53 -31.38
N ASP A 48 -7.99 -5.86 -31.24
CA ASP A 48 -8.01 -6.55 -29.95
C ASP A 48 -6.78 -6.12 -29.16
N ALA A 49 -6.98 -5.21 -28.19
CA ALA A 49 -5.94 -4.86 -27.25
C ALA A 49 -5.83 -6.01 -26.22
N PRO A 50 -4.62 -6.49 -25.88
CA PRO A 50 -4.44 -7.48 -24.83
C PRO A 50 -5.07 -6.98 -23.53
N SER A 51 -5.70 -7.88 -22.80
CA SER A 51 -6.51 -7.55 -21.61
C SER A 51 -5.69 -7.01 -20.43
N SER A 52 -4.36 -7.22 -20.42
CA SER A 52 -3.43 -6.60 -19.45
C SER A 52 -1.99 -6.60 -19.96
N PRO A 53 -1.07 -5.78 -19.40
CA PRO A 53 0.35 -5.87 -19.69
C PRO A 53 0.97 -7.23 -19.34
N GLY A 54 0.38 -7.96 -18.39
CA GLY A 54 0.78 -9.33 -18.02
C GLY A 54 0.62 -10.34 -19.16
N ASP A 55 -0.38 -10.15 -20.02
CA ASP A 55 -0.64 -11.05 -21.18
C ASP A 55 0.50 -11.05 -22.22
N LEU A 56 1.43 -10.10 -22.09
CA LEU A 56 2.58 -9.94 -22.97
C LEU A 56 3.83 -10.70 -22.50
N LEU A 57 3.77 -11.36 -21.34
CA LEU A 57 4.88 -12.13 -20.77
C LEU A 57 4.71 -13.66 -20.93
N GLU A 58 3.66 -14.12 -21.61
CA GLU A 58 3.45 -15.56 -21.79
C GLU A 58 4.58 -16.21 -22.61
N ASP A 59 5.59 -16.68 -21.86
CA ASP A 59 6.41 -17.82 -22.22
C ASP A 59 5.87 -19.02 -21.40
N PRO A 60 5.36 -20.08 -22.02
CA PRO A 60 4.71 -21.16 -21.28
C PRO A 60 5.75 -21.97 -20.50
N GLY A 61 5.96 -21.64 -19.23
CA GLY A 61 6.71 -22.52 -18.34
C GLY A 61 7.51 -21.91 -17.18
N HIS A 62 7.47 -20.62 -16.93
CA HIS A 62 8.16 -20.06 -15.76
C HIS A 62 7.22 -19.22 -14.89
N ASP A 63 6.95 -19.67 -13.67
CA ASP A 63 6.46 -18.77 -12.61
C ASP A 63 7.48 -17.64 -12.41
N PRO A 64 7.08 -16.37 -12.41
CA PRO A 64 8.02 -15.27 -12.20
C PRO A 64 8.68 -15.41 -10.82
N PRO A 65 10.01 -15.29 -10.73
CA PRO A 65 10.70 -15.37 -9.46
C PRO A 65 10.22 -14.23 -8.55
N GLN A 66 9.65 -14.57 -7.41
CA GLN A 66 9.37 -13.59 -6.35
C GLN A 66 10.72 -13.02 -5.89
N VAL A 67 11.06 -11.82 -6.34
CA VAL A 67 12.21 -11.07 -5.81
C VAL A 67 11.81 -10.54 -4.43
N GLN A 68 11.86 -11.42 -3.45
CA GLN A 68 11.74 -11.03 -2.05
C GLN A 68 12.97 -10.21 -1.68
N ALA A 69 12.77 -9.05 -1.05
CA ALA A 69 13.84 -8.25 -0.46
C ALA A 69 14.31 -8.91 0.86
N GLU A 70 14.65 -10.21 0.79
CA GLU A 70 15.28 -10.93 1.89
C GLU A 70 16.67 -10.35 2.19
N ALA A 71 17.13 -10.51 3.41
CA ALA A 71 18.49 -10.12 3.78
C ALA A 71 19.49 -10.80 2.85
N ARG A 72 20.06 -10.04 1.91
CA ARG A 72 21.05 -10.58 0.97
C ARG A 72 22.30 -10.98 1.73
N PRO A 73 22.95 -12.10 1.34
CA PRO A 73 24.28 -12.41 1.87
C PRO A 73 25.24 -11.27 1.52
N PRO A 74 26.31 -11.03 2.29
CA PRO A 74 27.29 -10.02 1.96
C PRO A 74 27.87 -10.27 0.57
N ARG A 75 28.15 -9.17 -0.16
CA ARG A 75 28.75 -9.26 -1.50
C ARG A 75 30.05 -10.07 -1.43
N PRO A 76 30.24 -11.08 -2.28
CA PRO A 76 31.48 -11.86 -2.30
C PRO A 76 32.67 -10.95 -2.64
N PRO A 77 33.84 -11.20 -2.06
CA PRO A 77 35.04 -10.43 -2.39
C PRO A 77 35.38 -10.59 -3.87
N PRO A 78 35.98 -9.56 -4.51
CA PRO A 78 36.37 -9.62 -5.91
C PRO A 78 37.36 -10.75 -6.14
N LYS A 79 37.19 -11.48 -7.25
CA LYS A 79 38.08 -12.58 -7.62
C LYS A 79 39.13 -12.09 -8.59
N PRO A 80 40.45 -12.41 -8.37
CA PRO A 80 41.49 -12.12 -9.32
C PRO A 80 41.20 -12.77 -10.68
N VAL A 81 41.54 -12.06 -11.75
CA VAL A 81 41.33 -12.50 -13.15
C VAL A 81 42.67 -12.74 -13.79
N ALA A 82 42.85 -13.89 -14.45
CA ALA A 82 44.15 -14.35 -14.93
C ALA A 82 44.55 -13.81 -16.30
N ASP A 83 43.58 -13.64 -17.20
CA ASP A 83 43.79 -13.26 -18.58
C ASP A 83 42.71 -12.33 -19.14
N ARG A 84 42.89 -11.87 -20.37
CA ARG A 84 42.01 -10.95 -21.06
C ARG A 84 40.59 -11.52 -21.23
N ASP A 85 40.50 -12.77 -21.65
CA ASP A 85 39.17 -13.37 -21.95
C ASP A 85 38.39 -13.63 -20.65
N ALA A 86 39.10 -14.04 -19.61
CA ALA A 86 38.54 -14.10 -18.26
C ALA A 86 38.09 -12.71 -17.73
N ALA A 87 38.81 -11.63 -18.10
CA ALA A 87 38.42 -10.27 -17.72
C ALA A 87 37.14 -9.80 -18.47
N LEU A 88 37.01 -10.15 -19.74
CA LEU A 88 35.80 -9.89 -20.51
C LEU A 88 34.61 -10.64 -19.91
N ALA A 89 34.79 -11.90 -19.51
CA ALA A 89 33.75 -12.71 -18.87
C ALA A 89 33.42 -12.27 -17.43
N ALA A 90 34.38 -11.69 -16.70
CA ALA A 90 34.22 -11.26 -15.31
C ALA A 90 33.12 -10.18 -15.13
N LEU A 91 32.97 -9.29 -16.12
CA LEU A 91 31.90 -8.30 -16.13
C LEU A 91 30.51 -8.92 -16.09
N ALA A 92 30.26 -9.95 -16.91
CA ALA A 92 28.97 -10.65 -16.96
C ALA A 92 28.66 -11.43 -15.68
N ALA A 93 29.68 -11.76 -14.88
CA ALA A 93 29.55 -12.43 -13.59
C ALA A 93 29.49 -11.46 -12.39
N GLY A 94 29.41 -10.15 -12.62
CA GLY A 94 29.38 -9.12 -11.57
C GLY A 94 30.71 -8.89 -10.84
N ASN A 95 31.82 -9.45 -11.35
CA ASN A 95 33.17 -9.26 -10.80
C ASN A 95 33.84 -8.03 -11.43
N TYR A 96 33.26 -6.86 -11.17
CA TYR A 96 33.68 -5.57 -11.77
C TYR A 96 35.10 -5.19 -11.40
N GLU A 97 35.47 -5.37 -10.12
CA GLU A 97 36.82 -5.08 -9.65
C GLU A 97 37.86 -6.00 -10.31
N GLY A 98 37.55 -7.29 -10.45
CA GLY A 98 38.40 -8.24 -11.12
C GLY A 98 38.68 -7.87 -12.59
N ALA A 99 37.61 -7.50 -13.32
CA ALA A 99 37.75 -7.01 -14.71
C ALA A 99 38.56 -5.72 -14.77
N ARG A 100 38.23 -4.74 -13.92
CA ARG A 100 38.97 -3.46 -13.83
C ARG A 100 40.43 -3.67 -13.51
N ASP A 101 40.73 -4.44 -12.45
CA ASP A 101 42.11 -4.59 -11.93
C ASP A 101 43.01 -5.32 -12.93
N TYR A 102 42.49 -6.31 -13.67
CA TYR A 102 43.25 -6.94 -14.75
C TYR A 102 43.68 -5.91 -15.80
N PHE A 103 42.72 -5.17 -16.38
CA PHE A 103 43.04 -4.22 -17.46
C PHE A 103 43.90 -3.05 -16.99
N PHE A 104 43.73 -2.61 -15.75
CA PHE A 104 44.56 -1.55 -15.16
C PHE A 104 45.98 -2.03 -14.85
N ASN A 105 46.12 -3.14 -14.13
CA ASN A 105 47.45 -3.65 -13.66
C ASN A 105 48.29 -4.20 -14.79
N SER A 106 47.71 -4.82 -15.81
CA SER A 106 48.37 -5.31 -17.00
C SER A 106 48.78 -4.19 -17.98
N ASN A 107 48.34 -2.95 -17.74
CA ASN A 107 48.44 -1.83 -18.67
C ASN A 107 47.87 -2.12 -20.07
N TRP A 108 46.90 -3.10 -20.14
CA TRP A 108 46.35 -3.61 -21.39
C TRP A 108 45.75 -2.52 -22.25
N ILE A 109 44.88 -1.68 -21.62
CA ILE A 109 44.15 -0.60 -22.29
C ILE A 109 45.08 0.38 -23.02
N ARG A 110 46.27 0.68 -22.46
CA ARG A 110 47.26 1.55 -23.11
C ARG A 110 48.06 0.84 -24.17
N ALA A 111 48.35 -0.45 -23.95
CA ALA A 111 49.18 -1.25 -24.84
C ALA A 111 48.39 -1.73 -26.11
N HIS A 112 47.08 -1.87 -26.01
CA HIS A 112 46.23 -2.41 -27.08
C HIS A 112 45.07 -1.44 -27.41
N PRO A 113 45.31 -0.26 -28.00
CA PRO A 113 44.32 0.71 -28.35
C PRO A 113 43.31 0.19 -29.39
N GLU A 114 43.58 -0.91 -30.09
CA GLU A 114 42.73 -1.59 -31.07
C GLU A 114 41.78 -2.62 -30.45
N ASP A 115 41.97 -2.99 -29.18
CA ASP A 115 41.15 -3.97 -28.48
C ASP A 115 39.83 -3.31 -27.96
N HIS A 116 38.90 -3.00 -28.85
CA HIS A 116 37.68 -2.31 -28.53
C HIS A 116 36.80 -3.06 -27.49
N PRO A 117 36.68 -4.41 -27.50
CA PRO A 117 35.99 -5.14 -26.45
C PRO A 117 36.57 -4.88 -25.06
N ALA A 118 37.90 -4.88 -24.93
CA ALA A 118 38.58 -4.61 -23.65
C ALA A 118 38.31 -3.19 -23.12
N HIS A 119 38.33 -2.18 -24.02
CA HIS A 119 38.00 -0.81 -23.66
C HIS A 119 36.54 -0.66 -23.19
N LEU A 120 35.60 -1.32 -23.87
CA LEU A 120 34.16 -1.29 -23.48
C LEU A 120 33.93 -1.97 -22.13
N VAL A 121 34.56 -3.14 -21.90
CA VAL A 121 34.45 -3.86 -20.61
C VAL A 121 35.09 -3.06 -19.49
N TYR A 122 36.30 -2.49 -19.72
CA TYR A 122 36.95 -1.67 -18.72
C TYR A 122 36.16 -0.43 -18.35
N ALA A 123 35.62 0.29 -19.34
CA ALA A 123 34.76 1.45 -19.12
C ALA A 123 33.43 1.06 -18.39
N ALA A 124 32.82 -0.06 -18.77
CA ALA A 124 31.61 -0.55 -18.13
C ALA A 124 31.87 -0.96 -16.68
N ALA A 125 33.02 -1.65 -16.39
CA ALA A 125 33.39 -2.00 -15.03
C ALA A 125 33.66 -0.76 -14.15
N GLN A 126 34.34 0.26 -14.71
CA GLN A 126 34.55 1.53 -14.01
C GLN A 126 33.24 2.24 -13.73
N ALA A 127 32.30 2.29 -14.71
CA ALA A 127 30.98 2.89 -14.54
C ALA A 127 30.13 2.12 -13.49
N ALA A 128 30.16 0.77 -13.52
CA ALA A 128 29.46 -0.05 -12.54
C ALA A 128 30.00 0.14 -11.11
N LEU A 129 31.24 0.58 -10.96
CA LEU A 129 31.88 0.93 -9.69
C LEU A 129 31.77 2.42 -9.32
N GLY A 130 31.02 3.22 -10.09
CA GLY A 130 30.81 4.65 -9.86
C GLY A 130 32.00 5.55 -10.24
N ARG A 131 32.95 5.01 -10.96
CA ARG A 131 34.18 5.73 -11.41
C ARG A 131 33.94 6.28 -12.82
N TYR A 132 33.05 7.23 -12.93
CA TYR A 132 32.60 7.75 -14.24
C TYR A 132 33.68 8.52 -14.98
N ASP A 133 34.59 9.21 -14.26
CA ASP A 133 35.69 9.96 -14.87
C ASP A 133 36.73 9.01 -15.51
N GLU A 134 37.03 7.90 -14.86
CA GLU A 134 37.92 6.86 -15.38
C GLU A 134 37.26 6.09 -16.54
N ALA A 135 35.97 5.86 -16.46
CA ALA A 135 35.20 5.27 -17.57
C ALA A 135 35.24 6.16 -18.82
N GLU A 136 35.01 7.48 -18.65
CA GLU A 136 35.11 8.46 -19.73
C GLU A 136 36.55 8.52 -20.28
N ALA A 137 37.56 8.58 -19.42
CA ALA A 137 38.98 8.59 -19.81
C ALA A 137 39.41 7.35 -20.62
N ALA A 138 38.78 6.19 -20.36
CA ALA A 138 39.02 4.95 -21.12
C ALA A 138 38.48 5.03 -22.57
N LEU A 139 37.39 5.78 -22.79
CA LEU A 139 36.72 5.90 -24.08
C LEU A 139 37.15 7.14 -24.87
N ALA A 140 37.54 8.24 -24.21
CA ALA A 140 37.90 9.52 -24.82
C ALA A 140 39.06 9.48 -25.86
N PRO A 141 40.11 8.64 -25.76
CA PRO A 141 41.14 8.56 -26.76
C PRO A 141 40.65 8.20 -28.16
N PHE A 142 39.51 7.51 -28.25
CA PHE A 142 38.90 7.11 -29.54
C PHE A 142 38.23 8.26 -30.28
N LEU A 143 38.05 9.43 -29.63
CA LEU A 143 37.55 10.66 -30.29
C LEU A 143 38.63 11.41 -31.07
N LYS A 144 39.88 11.10 -30.79
CA LYS A 144 41.04 11.83 -31.41
C LYS A 144 41.43 11.14 -32.71
N GLY A 145 40.88 11.58 -33.83
CA GLY A 145 41.26 11.15 -35.19
C GLY A 145 40.08 11.08 -36.12
N LYS A 146 39.99 12.06 -37.06
CA LYS A 146 38.87 12.21 -38.01
C LYS A 146 38.64 10.96 -38.88
N ASP A 147 39.63 10.07 -39.02
CA ASP A 147 39.56 8.91 -39.92
C ASP A 147 39.17 7.60 -39.20
N ARG A 148 39.06 7.58 -37.87
CA ARG A 148 38.83 6.31 -37.14
C ARG A 148 37.41 5.78 -37.38
N LEU A 149 36.38 6.62 -37.35
CA LEU A 149 34.99 6.25 -37.68
C LEU A 149 34.84 5.71 -39.11
N GLN A 150 35.79 6.09 -40.02
CA GLN A 150 35.81 5.59 -41.42
C GLN A 150 36.61 4.27 -41.54
N LYS A 151 37.63 4.06 -40.72
CA LYS A 151 38.50 2.87 -40.79
C LYS A 151 37.95 1.67 -40.09
N ASP A 152 37.24 1.87 -38.98
CA ASP A 152 36.52 0.83 -38.20
C ASP A 152 35.19 1.42 -37.75
N PRO A 153 34.18 1.42 -38.63
CA PRO A 153 32.90 2.06 -38.34
C PRO A 153 32.15 1.40 -37.18
N ASP A 154 32.24 0.08 -37.02
CA ASP A 154 31.49 -0.64 -35.98
C ASP A 154 32.17 -0.47 -34.59
N GLY A 155 33.49 -0.62 -34.49
CA GLY A 155 34.21 -0.49 -33.23
C GLY A 155 34.23 0.95 -32.71
N ALA A 156 34.56 1.91 -33.56
CA ALA A 156 34.58 3.30 -33.18
C ALA A 156 33.18 3.86 -32.85
N SER A 157 32.12 3.39 -33.54
CA SER A 157 30.74 3.73 -33.24
C SER A 157 30.35 3.22 -31.86
N ALA A 158 30.60 1.93 -31.54
CA ALA A 158 30.24 1.34 -30.25
C ALA A 158 30.88 2.09 -29.05
N LEU A 159 32.20 2.43 -29.16
CA LEU A 159 32.90 3.22 -28.16
C LEU A 159 32.35 4.63 -28.01
N THR A 160 32.04 5.28 -29.15
CA THR A 160 31.48 6.65 -29.15
C THR A 160 30.09 6.69 -28.57
N CYS A 161 29.23 5.71 -28.90
CA CYS A 161 27.88 5.60 -28.31
C CYS A 161 27.94 5.30 -26.80
N ALA A 162 28.89 4.43 -26.35
CA ALA A 162 29.10 4.19 -24.93
C ALA A 162 29.51 5.48 -24.19
N LEU A 163 30.42 6.28 -24.78
CA LEU A 163 30.81 7.58 -24.21
C LEU A 163 29.64 8.58 -24.21
N ALA A 164 28.82 8.62 -25.26
CA ALA A 164 27.65 9.48 -25.30
C ALA A 164 26.64 9.13 -24.21
N ARG A 165 26.38 7.83 -23.98
CA ARG A 165 25.52 7.36 -22.88
C ARG A 165 26.08 7.77 -21.51
N LEU A 166 27.40 7.67 -21.31
CA LEU A 166 28.07 8.08 -20.06
C LEU A 166 27.94 9.60 -19.83
N ARG A 167 28.17 10.43 -20.88
CA ARG A 167 27.97 11.88 -20.79
C ARG A 167 26.54 12.28 -20.47
N ARG A 168 25.58 11.62 -21.10
CA ARG A 168 24.18 11.82 -20.80
C ARG A 168 23.84 11.48 -19.33
N LEU A 169 24.40 10.39 -18.80
CA LEU A 169 24.25 10.03 -17.38
C LEU A 169 24.76 11.15 -16.46
N ARG A 170 25.81 11.87 -16.90
CA ARG A 170 26.42 13.00 -16.17
C ARG A 170 25.81 14.37 -16.50
N GLY A 171 24.70 14.42 -17.23
CA GLY A 171 23.99 15.65 -17.58
C GLY A 171 24.62 16.44 -18.73
N ASP A 172 25.67 15.95 -19.38
CA ASP A 172 26.26 16.58 -20.58
C ASP A 172 25.51 16.14 -21.84
N ASP A 173 24.25 16.63 -21.95
CA ASP A 173 23.37 16.32 -23.08
C ASP A 173 23.93 16.90 -24.42
N ALA A 174 24.56 18.05 -24.36
CA ALA A 174 25.16 18.70 -25.54
C ALA A 174 26.40 17.94 -26.07
N GLY A 175 27.25 17.47 -25.15
CA GLY A 175 28.40 16.63 -25.50
C GLY A 175 27.97 15.30 -26.07
N ALA A 176 26.94 14.66 -25.47
CA ALA A 176 26.36 13.42 -25.97
C ALA A 176 25.77 13.57 -27.37
N GLU A 177 24.98 14.65 -27.62
CA GLU A 177 24.42 14.95 -28.95
C GLU A 177 25.52 15.14 -29.99
N SER A 178 26.58 15.90 -29.67
CA SER A 178 27.70 16.13 -30.57
C SER A 178 28.41 14.83 -30.99
N LEU A 179 28.60 13.88 -30.04
CA LEU A 179 29.18 12.58 -30.30
C LEU A 179 28.32 11.72 -31.23
N LEU A 180 27.03 11.64 -30.96
CA LEU A 180 26.09 10.84 -31.75
C LEU A 180 25.94 11.39 -33.15
N ARG A 181 25.91 12.73 -33.32
CA ARG A 181 25.91 13.38 -34.63
C ARG A 181 27.19 13.11 -35.41
N ALA A 182 28.35 13.02 -34.75
CA ALA A 182 29.61 12.67 -35.40
C ALA A 182 29.60 11.24 -35.93
N VAL A 183 29.02 10.26 -35.19
CA VAL A 183 28.82 8.89 -35.66
C VAL A 183 27.92 8.88 -36.91
N LEU A 184 26.80 9.56 -36.86
CA LEU A 184 25.83 9.60 -37.97
C LEU A 184 26.35 10.35 -39.20
N ALA A 185 27.26 11.33 -39.02
CA ALA A 185 27.94 12.00 -40.13
C ALA A 185 28.93 11.06 -40.84
N ALA A 186 29.54 10.14 -40.10
CA ALA A 186 30.46 9.15 -40.69
C ALA A 186 29.68 7.94 -41.26
N ASN A 187 28.64 7.46 -40.58
CA ASN A 187 27.77 6.38 -41.01
C ASN A 187 26.29 6.77 -40.84
N PRO A 188 25.63 7.31 -41.86
CA PRO A 188 24.21 7.69 -41.79
C PRO A 188 23.27 6.54 -41.51
N HIS A 189 23.70 5.29 -41.63
CA HIS A 189 22.90 4.06 -41.39
C HIS A 189 23.14 3.42 -40.01
N ASP A 190 23.85 4.08 -39.12
CA ASP A 190 24.10 3.62 -37.76
C ASP A 190 22.81 3.69 -36.91
N LEU A 191 22.12 2.55 -36.76
CA LEU A 191 20.84 2.50 -36.04
C LEU A 191 21.02 2.74 -34.53
N PRO A 192 22.01 2.17 -33.81
CA PRO A 192 22.24 2.43 -32.40
C PRO A 192 22.48 3.91 -32.10
N ALA A 193 23.35 4.59 -32.85
CA ALA A 193 23.59 6.02 -32.64
C ALA A 193 22.36 6.86 -32.90
N ARG A 194 21.54 6.47 -33.89
CA ARG A 194 20.27 7.12 -34.20
C ARG A 194 19.26 6.95 -33.09
N GLY A 195 19.17 5.74 -32.49
CA GLY A 195 18.30 5.45 -31.36
C GLY A 195 18.70 6.23 -30.11
N ASP A 196 19.99 6.21 -29.75
CA ASP A 196 20.52 6.97 -28.61
C ASP A 196 20.28 8.49 -28.76
N LEU A 197 20.44 9.04 -29.98
CA LEU A 197 20.16 10.44 -30.28
C LEU A 197 18.65 10.78 -30.16
N LEU A 198 17.81 9.89 -30.66
CA LEU A 198 16.35 10.04 -30.52
C LEU A 198 15.93 10.00 -29.05
N ALA A 199 16.46 9.04 -28.25
CA ALA A 199 16.18 8.96 -26.82
C ALA A 199 16.64 10.22 -26.06
N LEU A 200 17.74 10.84 -26.47
CA LEU A 200 18.20 12.12 -25.93
C LEU A 200 17.22 13.25 -26.28
N TRP A 201 16.77 13.37 -27.53
CA TRP A 201 15.81 14.40 -27.95
C TRP A 201 14.45 14.25 -27.24
N VAL A 202 13.99 13.02 -27.06
CA VAL A 202 12.76 12.76 -26.29
C VAL A 202 12.93 13.23 -24.84
N ALA A 203 14.04 12.87 -24.20
CA ALA A 203 14.32 13.25 -22.82
C ALA A 203 14.43 14.77 -22.62
N THR A 204 14.95 15.50 -23.62
CA THR A 204 15.06 16.97 -23.60
C THR A 204 13.81 17.69 -24.15
N GLY A 205 12.70 16.96 -24.41
CA GLY A 205 11.43 17.53 -24.90
C GLY A 205 11.44 17.91 -26.38
N ARG A 206 12.38 17.37 -27.16
CA ARG A 206 12.56 17.62 -28.61
C ARG A 206 12.05 16.49 -29.49
N GLY A 207 11.36 15.48 -28.90
CA GLY A 207 10.87 14.31 -29.62
C GLY A 207 9.85 14.63 -30.74
N ALA A 208 9.21 15.80 -30.71
CA ALA A 208 8.30 16.26 -31.74
C ALA A 208 9.00 17.08 -32.85
N ASP A 209 10.30 17.35 -32.75
CA ASP A 209 11.05 18.13 -33.74
C ASP A 209 11.15 17.35 -35.09
N PRO A 210 11.26 18.01 -36.25
CA PRO A 210 11.34 17.33 -37.54
C PRO A 210 12.49 16.33 -37.65
N GLU A 211 13.65 16.63 -37.04
CA GLU A 211 14.81 15.72 -37.01
C GLU A 211 14.50 14.44 -36.22
N ALA A 212 13.82 14.57 -35.09
CA ALA A 212 13.43 13.41 -34.25
C ALA A 212 12.42 12.51 -34.98
N ARG A 213 11.45 13.10 -35.69
CA ARG A 213 10.50 12.36 -36.53
C ARG A 213 11.21 11.60 -37.66
N ALA A 214 12.11 12.30 -38.38
CA ALA A 214 12.90 11.66 -39.43
C ALA A 214 13.77 10.52 -38.89
N ALA A 215 14.31 10.65 -37.66
CA ALA A 215 15.03 9.57 -37.02
C ALA A 215 14.12 8.36 -36.65
N MET A 216 12.91 8.63 -36.17
CA MET A 216 11.90 7.58 -35.92
C MET A 216 11.54 6.81 -37.19
N ASP A 217 11.20 7.56 -38.26
CA ASP A 217 10.81 6.97 -39.55
C ASP A 217 11.95 6.11 -40.11
N ALA A 218 13.19 6.57 -40.05
CA ALA A 218 14.35 5.82 -40.54
C ALA A 218 14.61 4.51 -39.72
N LEU A 219 14.28 4.51 -38.43
CA LEU A 219 14.39 3.31 -37.58
C LEU A 219 13.28 2.28 -37.91
N TYR A 220 12.04 2.75 -38.11
CA TYR A 220 10.95 1.89 -38.57
C TYR A 220 11.21 1.33 -39.97
N ASP A 221 11.62 2.17 -40.93
CA ASP A 221 11.98 1.72 -42.29
C ASP A 221 13.11 0.66 -42.27
N ALA A 222 14.03 0.77 -41.32
CA ALA A 222 15.09 -0.24 -41.17
C ALA A 222 14.55 -1.55 -40.59
N TYR A 223 13.61 -1.49 -39.67
CA TYR A 223 12.94 -2.66 -39.11
C TYR A 223 12.06 -3.38 -40.13
N ASP A 224 11.18 -2.63 -40.81
CA ASP A 224 10.27 -3.16 -41.84
C ASP A 224 11.02 -3.76 -43.04
N ALA A 225 12.16 -3.19 -43.40
CA ALA A 225 13.03 -3.72 -44.47
C ALA A 225 13.91 -4.91 -44.02
N GLY A 226 13.77 -5.35 -42.74
CA GLY A 226 14.58 -6.45 -42.19
C GLY A 226 16.06 -6.13 -42.04
N ARG A 227 16.42 -4.84 -41.95
CA ARG A 227 17.80 -4.37 -41.75
C ARG A 227 18.23 -4.31 -40.27
N ALA A 228 17.26 -4.14 -39.34
CA ALA A 228 17.49 -4.18 -37.89
C ALA A 228 17.55 -5.65 -37.42
N LYS A 229 18.73 -6.27 -37.49
CA LYS A 229 18.91 -7.71 -37.24
C LYS A 229 19.64 -8.01 -35.94
N HIS A 230 20.29 -7.01 -35.35
CA HIS A 230 21.11 -7.21 -34.14
C HIS A 230 20.41 -6.60 -32.93
N ALA A 231 20.75 -7.07 -31.75
CA ALA A 231 20.13 -6.61 -30.52
C ALA A 231 20.23 -5.09 -30.32
N GLN A 232 21.36 -4.46 -30.69
CA GLN A 232 21.54 -3.00 -30.62
C GLN A 232 20.62 -2.25 -31.59
N ASP A 233 20.38 -2.78 -32.79
CA ASP A 233 19.49 -2.21 -33.77
C ASP A 233 18.03 -2.24 -33.29
N LEU A 234 17.62 -3.37 -32.70
CA LEU A 234 16.28 -3.56 -32.14
C LEU A 234 16.04 -2.69 -30.90
N LEU A 235 17.09 -2.48 -30.06
CA LEU A 235 17.03 -1.48 -28.97
C LEU A 235 16.71 -0.07 -29.52
N ALA A 236 17.35 0.33 -30.62
CA ALA A 236 17.09 1.63 -31.24
C ALA A 236 15.66 1.70 -31.82
N VAL A 237 15.15 0.63 -32.40
CA VAL A 237 13.75 0.55 -32.87
C VAL A 237 12.76 0.63 -31.70
N ALA A 238 13.03 -0.04 -30.58
CA ALA A 238 12.19 0.05 -29.39
C ALA A 238 12.14 1.50 -28.84
N GLN A 239 13.27 2.23 -28.85
CA GLN A 239 13.30 3.65 -28.50
C GLN A 239 12.46 4.51 -29.48
N ALA A 240 12.44 4.16 -30.76
CA ALA A 240 11.58 4.84 -31.74
C ALA A 240 10.09 4.55 -31.49
N ALA A 241 9.73 3.30 -31.12
CA ALA A 241 8.38 2.96 -30.75
C ALA A 241 7.88 3.80 -29.57
N LEU A 242 8.68 3.90 -28.52
CA LEU A 242 8.36 4.74 -27.36
C LEU A 242 8.24 6.22 -27.71
N ALA A 243 9.17 6.73 -28.54
CA ALA A 243 9.19 8.13 -28.99
C ALA A 243 7.96 8.52 -29.82
N ARG A 244 7.39 7.56 -30.56
CA ARG A 244 6.21 7.77 -31.40
C ARG A 244 4.98 8.15 -30.57
N GLY A 245 4.87 7.68 -29.33
CA GLY A 245 3.83 8.08 -28.40
C GLY A 245 2.40 7.73 -28.85
N THR A 246 2.23 6.68 -29.67
CA THR A 246 0.93 6.14 -30.04
C THR A 246 0.35 5.29 -28.93
N SER A 247 -0.94 5.00 -28.96
CA SER A 247 -1.61 4.16 -27.98
C SER A 247 -1.04 2.74 -27.88
N GLY A 248 -0.44 2.23 -28.97
CA GLY A 248 0.24 0.93 -29.05
C GLY A 248 1.75 0.98 -28.78
N ALA A 249 2.35 2.16 -28.56
CA ALA A 249 3.80 2.33 -28.45
C ALA A 249 4.48 1.42 -27.43
N PHE A 250 3.81 1.15 -26.31
CA PHE A 250 4.30 0.23 -25.28
C PHE A 250 4.36 -1.20 -25.83
N HIS A 251 3.30 -1.67 -26.49
CA HIS A 251 3.22 -3.01 -27.06
C HIS A 251 4.32 -3.22 -28.09
N ASP A 252 4.45 -2.28 -29.02
CA ASP A 252 5.48 -2.34 -30.08
C ASP A 252 6.88 -2.38 -29.46
N ALA A 253 7.16 -1.48 -28.50
CA ALA A 253 8.46 -1.45 -27.82
C ALA A 253 8.74 -2.75 -27.04
N ASN A 254 7.75 -3.29 -26.30
CA ASN A 254 7.90 -4.52 -25.52
C ASN A 254 8.16 -5.73 -26.42
N MET A 255 7.45 -5.84 -27.56
CA MET A 255 7.65 -6.89 -28.56
C MET A 255 9.07 -6.85 -29.13
N VAL A 256 9.50 -5.66 -29.59
CA VAL A 256 10.83 -5.48 -30.18
C VAL A 256 11.95 -5.71 -29.14
N LEU A 257 11.76 -5.34 -27.87
CA LEU A 257 12.72 -5.63 -26.78
C LEU A 257 12.82 -7.14 -26.53
N GLY A 258 11.70 -7.89 -26.59
CA GLY A 258 11.73 -9.35 -26.52
C GLY A 258 12.47 -9.99 -27.71
N GLU A 259 12.43 -9.39 -28.90
CA GLU A 259 13.27 -9.80 -30.03
C GLU A 259 14.74 -9.47 -29.78
N ALA A 260 15.05 -8.28 -29.24
CA ALA A 260 16.40 -7.84 -28.91
C ALA A 260 17.11 -8.79 -27.90
N GLU A 261 16.38 -9.34 -26.95
CA GLU A 261 16.92 -10.31 -25.98
C GLU A 261 17.43 -11.61 -26.66
N ARG A 262 16.89 -11.98 -27.82
CA ARG A 262 17.22 -13.21 -28.55
C ARG A 262 18.10 -12.99 -29.76
N ALA A 263 18.17 -11.76 -30.26
CA ALA A 263 18.92 -11.42 -31.44
C ALA A 263 20.43 -11.50 -31.25
N PRO A 264 21.22 -11.76 -32.31
CA PRO A 264 22.67 -11.72 -32.21
C PRO A 264 23.16 -10.29 -31.91
N VAL A 265 24.26 -10.19 -31.17
CA VAL A 265 24.97 -8.94 -30.93
C VAL A 265 26.03 -8.72 -31.98
N ARG A 266 26.17 -7.50 -32.51
CA ARG A 266 27.23 -7.17 -33.48
C ARG A 266 28.35 -6.34 -32.85
N GLY A 267 29.54 -6.39 -33.51
CA GLY A 267 30.68 -5.55 -33.16
C GLY A 267 31.32 -5.94 -31.83
N PRO A 268 32.08 -5.02 -31.22
CA PRO A 268 32.92 -5.30 -30.05
C PRO A 268 32.15 -5.23 -28.73
N GLU A 269 30.86 -4.86 -28.72
CA GLU A 269 30.11 -4.68 -27.48
C GLU A 269 29.80 -6.05 -26.86
N PRO A 270 30.11 -6.29 -25.58
CA PRO A 270 29.81 -7.54 -24.92
C PRO A 270 28.31 -7.84 -24.93
N GLU A 271 27.98 -9.08 -25.30
CA GLU A 271 26.58 -9.53 -25.42
C GLU A 271 25.76 -9.23 -24.16
N GLN A 272 26.34 -9.48 -22.99
CA GLN A 272 25.67 -9.28 -21.72
C GLN A 272 25.26 -7.81 -21.47
N LEU A 273 26.13 -6.85 -21.82
CA LEU A 273 25.81 -5.41 -21.65
C LEU A 273 24.62 -4.99 -22.53
N VAL A 274 24.54 -5.54 -23.74
CA VAL A 274 23.44 -5.26 -24.67
C VAL A 274 22.12 -5.84 -24.13
N ARG A 275 22.16 -7.09 -23.67
CA ARG A 275 21.00 -7.80 -23.09
C ARG A 275 20.51 -7.13 -21.81
N ASP A 276 21.40 -6.75 -20.92
CA ASP A 276 21.04 -6.03 -19.68
C ASP A 276 20.40 -4.68 -19.98
N ARG A 277 20.89 -3.94 -20.97
CA ARG A 277 20.25 -2.70 -21.41
C ARG A 277 18.82 -2.94 -21.95
N ALA A 278 18.61 -4.02 -22.68
CA ALA A 278 17.25 -4.37 -23.18
C ALA A 278 16.30 -4.67 -22.02
N LEU A 279 16.73 -5.50 -21.06
CA LEU A 279 15.93 -5.82 -19.86
C LEU A 279 15.72 -4.63 -18.95
N LEU A 280 16.74 -3.80 -18.72
CA LEU A 280 16.61 -2.59 -17.90
C LEU A 280 15.63 -1.59 -18.54
N LEU A 281 15.68 -1.40 -19.86
CA LEU A 281 14.72 -0.57 -20.57
C LEU A 281 13.31 -1.15 -20.49
N ARG A 282 13.16 -2.46 -20.69
CA ARG A 282 11.88 -3.16 -20.58
C ARG A 282 11.28 -3.04 -19.18
N GLY A 283 12.07 -3.26 -18.14
CA GLY A 283 11.65 -3.07 -16.76
C GLY A 283 11.24 -1.62 -16.45
N ALA A 284 11.98 -0.64 -17.00
CA ALA A 284 11.64 0.78 -16.84
C ALA A 284 10.30 1.14 -17.49
N ILE A 285 9.98 0.54 -18.63
CA ILE A 285 8.68 0.74 -19.29
C ILE A 285 7.54 0.16 -18.45
N PHE A 286 7.67 -1.06 -17.93
CA PHE A 286 6.68 -1.64 -17.03
C PHE A 286 6.49 -0.80 -15.77
N HIS A 287 7.58 -0.31 -15.18
CA HIS A 287 7.52 0.59 -14.02
C HIS A 287 6.74 1.87 -14.35
N GLU A 288 6.99 2.50 -15.50
CA GLU A 288 6.26 3.69 -15.96
C GLU A 288 4.75 3.43 -16.14
N LYS A 289 4.35 2.18 -16.46
CA LYS A 289 2.94 1.79 -16.63
C LYS A 289 2.27 1.36 -15.33
N TYR A 290 2.97 1.40 -14.21
CA TYR A 290 2.56 0.90 -12.89
C TYR A 290 2.28 -0.61 -12.86
N ALA A 291 2.85 -1.36 -13.81
CA ALA A 291 2.88 -2.82 -13.85
C ALA A 291 4.05 -3.32 -12.97
N ALA A 292 3.86 -3.21 -11.65
CA ALA A 292 4.95 -3.36 -10.68
C ALA A 292 5.50 -4.80 -10.63
N GLN A 293 4.65 -5.81 -10.83
CA GLN A 293 5.07 -7.21 -10.82
C GLN A 293 5.94 -7.53 -12.02
N GLU A 294 5.56 -7.09 -13.22
CA GLU A 294 6.29 -7.28 -14.47
C GLU A 294 7.61 -6.51 -14.45
N ALA A 295 7.61 -5.29 -13.90
CA ALA A 295 8.85 -4.53 -13.72
C ALA A 295 9.83 -5.26 -12.80
N ALA A 296 9.37 -5.74 -11.64
CA ALA A 296 10.17 -6.48 -10.68
C ALA A 296 10.69 -7.80 -11.27
N ALA A 297 9.84 -8.55 -11.98
CA ALA A 297 10.21 -9.79 -12.66
C ALA A 297 11.30 -9.53 -13.72
N THR A 298 11.14 -8.48 -14.54
CA THR A 298 12.10 -8.12 -15.58
C THR A 298 13.47 -7.71 -15.02
N TYR A 299 13.49 -6.87 -13.98
CA TYR A 299 14.75 -6.55 -13.28
C TYR A 299 15.34 -7.78 -12.59
N GLY A 300 14.49 -8.70 -12.10
CA GLY A 300 14.88 -9.98 -11.53
C GLY A 300 15.67 -10.86 -12.51
N LEU A 301 15.36 -10.82 -13.82
CA LEU A 301 16.13 -11.55 -14.85
C LEU A 301 17.59 -11.07 -14.95
N VAL A 302 17.84 -9.76 -14.77
CA VAL A 302 19.20 -9.23 -14.68
C VAL A 302 19.87 -9.73 -13.42
N LEU A 303 19.18 -9.67 -12.28
CA LEU A 303 19.72 -10.07 -10.97
C LEU A 303 19.92 -11.59 -10.80
N GLN A 304 19.26 -12.42 -11.59
CA GLN A 304 19.55 -13.85 -11.61
C GLN A 304 20.95 -14.16 -12.16
N ARG A 305 21.44 -13.35 -13.08
CA ARG A 305 22.78 -13.48 -13.67
C ARG A 305 23.83 -12.76 -12.85
N ASP A 306 23.56 -11.54 -12.48
CA ASP A 306 24.40 -10.73 -11.60
C ASP A 306 23.57 -10.20 -10.42
N PRO A 307 23.58 -10.90 -9.26
CA PRO A 307 22.81 -10.50 -8.08
C PRO A 307 23.18 -9.11 -7.53
N TRP A 308 24.29 -8.54 -7.96
CA TRP A 308 24.83 -7.26 -7.49
C TRP A 308 24.84 -6.18 -8.58
N GLN A 309 24.13 -6.39 -9.68
CA GLN A 309 24.05 -5.41 -10.76
C GLN A 309 23.41 -4.09 -10.26
N PRO A 310 24.20 -2.99 -10.19
CA PRO A 310 23.77 -1.80 -9.44
C PRO A 310 22.59 -1.06 -10.07
N ASP A 311 22.45 -1.08 -11.41
CA ASP A 311 21.35 -0.38 -12.08
C ASP A 311 20.01 -1.10 -11.86
N ALA A 312 20.01 -2.46 -11.87
CA ALA A 312 18.82 -3.24 -11.58
C ALA A 312 18.41 -3.10 -10.11
N LEU A 313 19.36 -3.10 -9.17
CA LEU A 313 19.12 -2.87 -7.75
C LEU A 313 18.55 -1.47 -7.50
N GLY A 314 19.13 -0.44 -8.13
CA GLY A 314 18.68 0.94 -8.03
C GLY A 314 17.28 1.14 -8.62
N ALA A 315 16.99 0.51 -9.77
CA ALA A 315 15.67 0.55 -10.40
C ALA A 315 14.60 -0.14 -9.53
N LEU A 316 14.93 -1.30 -8.93
CA LEU A 316 14.04 -1.96 -7.96
C LEU A 316 13.85 -1.13 -6.69
N ALA A 317 14.89 -0.42 -6.22
CA ALA A 317 14.75 0.48 -5.08
C ALA A 317 13.72 1.59 -5.36
N LEU A 318 13.77 2.23 -6.53
CA LEU A 318 12.78 3.23 -6.95
C LEU A 318 11.38 2.63 -7.04
N LEU A 319 11.23 1.45 -7.64
CA LEU A 319 9.95 0.73 -7.70
C LEU A 319 9.37 0.50 -6.31
N GLN A 320 10.18 0.08 -5.33
CA GLN A 320 9.73 -0.12 -3.96
C GLN A 320 9.40 1.19 -3.23
N VAL A 321 10.03 2.32 -3.59
CA VAL A 321 9.63 3.66 -3.09
C VAL A 321 8.22 4.00 -3.57
N ASP A 322 7.93 3.80 -4.85
CA ASP A 322 6.63 4.10 -5.46
C ASP A 322 5.51 3.20 -4.92
N GLU A 323 5.86 1.98 -4.43
CA GLU A 323 5.00 1.06 -3.70
C GLU A 323 4.92 1.37 -2.18
N LEU A 324 5.56 2.45 -1.71
CA LEU A 324 5.69 2.83 -0.30
C LEU A 324 6.31 1.74 0.60
N ARG A 325 7.07 0.81 0.04
CA ARG A 325 7.81 -0.23 0.77
C ARG A 325 9.21 0.27 1.16
N LEU A 326 9.25 1.35 1.94
CA LEU A 326 10.48 2.14 2.16
C LEU A 326 11.63 1.34 2.77
N ALA A 327 11.36 0.41 3.67
CA ALA A 327 12.40 -0.45 4.26
C ALA A 327 13.02 -1.40 3.22
N ALA A 328 12.22 -1.97 2.31
CA ALA A 328 12.71 -2.80 1.22
C ALA A 328 13.52 -1.97 0.20
N ALA A 329 13.00 -0.78 -0.14
CA ALA A 329 13.66 0.17 -1.02
C ALA A 329 15.04 0.58 -0.49
N ALA A 330 15.14 0.90 0.80
CA ALA A 330 16.42 1.26 1.42
C ALA A 330 17.44 0.11 1.34
N ARG A 331 17.03 -1.14 1.66
CA ARG A 331 17.93 -2.31 1.54
C ARG A 331 18.46 -2.54 0.13
N LEU A 332 17.61 -2.34 -0.89
CA LEU A 332 18.01 -2.47 -2.29
C LEU A 332 18.92 -1.34 -2.72
N ALA A 333 18.66 -0.12 -2.29
CA ALA A 333 19.52 1.03 -2.54
C ALA A 333 20.89 0.87 -1.88
N ASP A 334 20.96 0.44 -0.62
CA ASP A 334 22.20 0.14 0.09
C ASP A 334 23.00 -0.96 -0.61
N ALA A 335 22.33 -2.00 -1.12
CA ALA A 335 22.98 -3.05 -1.90
C ALA A 335 23.57 -2.50 -3.21
N ALA A 336 22.87 -1.63 -3.92
CA ALA A 336 23.38 -0.96 -5.12
C ALA A 336 24.59 -0.07 -4.80
N LEU A 337 24.51 0.73 -3.73
CA LEU A 337 25.59 1.64 -3.29
C LEU A 337 26.81 0.90 -2.74
N SER A 338 26.65 -0.33 -2.25
CA SER A 338 27.80 -1.18 -1.87
C SER A 338 28.67 -1.57 -3.06
N VAL A 339 28.12 -1.53 -4.27
CA VAL A 339 28.83 -1.79 -5.53
C VAL A 339 29.25 -0.48 -6.18
N ASN A 340 28.30 0.41 -6.37
CA ASN A 340 28.48 1.72 -6.98
C ASN A 340 28.05 2.82 -6.00
N PRO A 341 28.98 3.40 -5.24
CA PRO A 341 28.65 4.46 -4.27
C PRO A 341 27.98 5.71 -4.88
N ARG A 342 28.07 5.87 -6.20
CA ARG A 342 27.49 6.96 -6.98
C ARG A 342 26.35 6.48 -7.89
N GLN A 343 25.63 5.40 -7.53
CA GLN A 343 24.52 4.88 -8.35
C GLN A 343 23.31 5.82 -8.28
N PRO A 344 22.92 6.48 -9.41
CA PRO A 344 21.97 7.59 -9.36
C PRO A 344 20.57 7.19 -8.87
N ALA A 345 20.04 6.04 -9.32
CA ALA A 345 18.71 5.59 -8.93
C ALA A 345 18.64 5.20 -7.45
N ALA A 346 19.71 4.61 -6.90
CA ALA A 346 19.79 4.27 -5.48
C ALA A 346 19.88 5.53 -4.60
N LEU A 347 20.70 6.51 -4.98
CA LEU A 347 20.78 7.81 -4.31
C LEU A 347 19.42 8.53 -4.38
N ALA A 348 18.75 8.51 -5.54
CA ALA A 348 17.44 9.11 -5.72
C ALA A 348 16.39 8.40 -4.83
N ALA A 349 16.41 7.06 -4.75
CA ALA A 349 15.52 6.31 -3.88
C ALA A 349 15.70 6.70 -2.41
N LEU A 350 16.96 6.74 -1.92
CA LEU A 350 17.23 7.15 -0.54
C LEU A 350 16.88 8.61 -0.28
N ALA A 351 17.09 9.50 -1.25
CA ALA A 351 16.71 10.91 -1.14
C ALA A 351 15.19 11.08 -1.06
N ARG A 352 14.42 10.36 -1.89
CA ARG A 352 12.95 10.33 -1.84
C ARG A 352 12.48 9.78 -0.50
N ILE A 353 13.05 8.67 -0.02
CA ILE A 353 12.76 8.12 1.32
C ILE A 353 13.03 9.16 2.41
N ALA A 354 14.17 9.84 2.36
CA ALA A 354 14.51 10.85 3.37
C ALA A 354 13.53 12.04 3.38
N VAL A 355 13.02 12.45 2.19
CA VAL A 355 11.94 13.47 2.10
C VAL A 355 10.65 12.97 2.75
N ILE A 356 10.22 11.76 2.40
CA ILE A 356 8.99 11.16 2.94
C ILE A 356 9.07 10.99 4.47
N GLU A 357 10.26 10.60 4.97
CA GLU A 357 10.53 10.44 6.40
C GLU A 357 10.80 11.76 7.15
N GLY A 358 10.76 12.90 6.47
CA GLY A 358 11.04 14.21 7.06
C GLY A 358 12.52 14.43 7.45
N ARG A 359 13.43 13.58 7.02
CA ARG A 359 14.88 13.66 7.29
C ARG A 359 15.56 14.64 6.33
N ARG A 360 15.25 15.95 6.56
CA ARG A 360 15.64 17.04 5.65
C ARG A 360 17.13 17.10 5.38
N ALA A 361 17.98 16.98 6.42
CA ALA A 361 19.43 17.06 6.26
C ALA A 361 19.97 15.90 5.41
N ASP A 362 19.46 14.69 5.61
CA ASP A 362 19.87 13.51 4.83
C ASP A 362 19.44 13.65 3.36
N ALA A 363 18.20 14.12 3.11
CA ALA A 363 17.70 14.38 1.76
C ALA A 363 18.56 15.43 1.03
N GLN A 364 19.00 16.49 1.72
CA GLN A 364 19.90 17.51 1.17
C GLN A 364 21.29 16.93 0.89
N GLY A 365 21.83 16.10 1.78
CA GLY A 365 23.12 15.39 1.59
C GLY A 365 23.09 14.49 0.36
N LEU A 366 22.06 13.64 0.24
CA LEU A 366 21.90 12.75 -0.92
C LEU A 366 21.66 13.53 -2.23
N ALA A 367 20.93 14.65 -2.16
CA ALA A 367 20.78 15.55 -3.32
C ALA A 367 22.12 16.23 -3.71
N ALA A 368 23.03 16.47 -2.76
CA ALA A 368 24.39 16.96 -3.05
C ALA A 368 25.22 15.86 -3.72
N GLU A 369 25.15 14.61 -3.27
CA GLU A 369 25.81 13.49 -3.93
C GLU A 369 25.30 13.27 -5.37
N LEU A 370 24.00 13.39 -5.61
CA LEU A 370 23.42 13.37 -6.95
C LEU A 370 23.96 14.51 -7.84
N ALA A 371 24.22 15.68 -7.25
CA ALA A 371 24.76 16.83 -8.00
C ALA A 371 26.19 16.59 -8.51
N GLU A 372 26.98 15.71 -7.88
CA GLU A 372 28.32 15.33 -8.36
C GLU A 372 28.25 14.49 -9.63
N ILE A 373 27.11 13.88 -9.91
CA ILE A 373 26.86 13.08 -11.11
C ILE A 373 26.19 13.94 -12.17
N ASP A 374 25.01 14.46 -11.86
CA ASP A 374 24.21 15.35 -12.71
C ASP A 374 23.56 16.46 -11.86
N PRO A 375 24.08 17.71 -11.93
CA PRO A 375 23.56 18.82 -11.11
C PRO A 375 22.12 19.24 -11.46
N ASP A 376 21.60 18.84 -12.61
CA ASP A 376 20.25 19.15 -13.07
C ASP A 376 19.37 17.91 -13.25
N ALA A 377 19.72 16.80 -12.60
CA ALA A 377 18.91 15.58 -12.60
C ALA A 377 17.51 15.87 -12.07
N ASP A 378 16.46 15.41 -12.79
CA ASP A 378 15.05 15.61 -12.44
C ASP A 378 14.74 15.13 -11.03
N ASP A 379 15.23 13.94 -10.63
CA ASP A 379 15.03 13.38 -9.30
C ASP A 379 15.62 14.26 -8.19
N ARG A 380 16.82 14.78 -8.41
CA ARG A 380 17.48 15.72 -7.49
C ARG A 380 16.69 17.00 -7.33
N LEU A 381 16.30 17.60 -8.46
CA LEU A 381 15.54 18.86 -8.46
C LEU A 381 14.16 18.67 -7.83
N ALA A 382 13.50 17.54 -8.06
CA ALA A 382 12.22 17.19 -7.45
C ALA A 382 12.32 17.04 -5.93
N VAL A 383 13.37 16.37 -5.42
CA VAL A 383 13.65 16.25 -3.98
C VAL A 383 13.84 17.63 -3.35
N LEU A 384 14.67 18.49 -3.92
CA LEU A 384 14.91 19.84 -3.40
C LEU A 384 13.68 20.74 -3.47
N ALA A 385 12.89 20.61 -4.53
CA ALA A 385 11.62 21.32 -4.70
C ALA A 385 10.57 20.86 -3.66
N ALA A 386 10.49 19.53 -3.38
CA ALA A 386 9.62 19.01 -2.35
C ALA A 386 10.01 19.54 -0.95
N LEU A 387 11.32 19.56 -0.62
CA LEU A 387 11.82 20.14 0.62
C LEU A 387 11.50 21.64 0.75
N ALA A 388 11.53 22.39 -0.35
CA ALA A 388 11.17 23.80 -0.35
C ALA A 388 9.67 24.00 -0.11
N LEU A 389 8.81 23.22 -0.78
CA LEU A 389 7.36 23.30 -0.61
C LEU A 389 6.90 22.86 0.78
N THR A 390 7.51 21.85 1.38
CA THR A 390 7.20 21.44 2.77
C THR A 390 7.56 22.52 3.78
N ALA A 391 8.58 23.35 3.48
CA ALA A 391 9.00 24.46 4.32
C ALA A 391 8.27 25.78 4.01
N ASP A 392 7.31 25.79 3.08
CA ASP A 392 6.63 26.98 2.55
C ASP A 392 7.59 27.99 1.88
N ASP A 393 8.74 27.52 1.37
CA ASP A 393 9.77 28.31 0.69
C ASP A 393 9.53 28.33 -0.83
N ARG A 394 8.61 29.17 -1.25
CA ARG A 394 8.25 29.35 -2.68
C ARG A 394 9.41 29.83 -3.56
N PRO A 395 10.25 30.80 -3.13
CA PRO A 395 11.38 31.26 -3.93
C PRO A 395 12.36 30.13 -4.29
N THR A 396 12.72 29.29 -3.32
CA THR A 396 13.63 28.15 -3.56
C THR A 396 12.98 27.10 -4.47
N TYR A 397 11.68 26.81 -4.30
CA TYR A 397 10.94 25.97 -5.23
C TYR A 397 11.01 26.48 -6.68
N GLU A 398 10.73 27.76 -6.89
CA GLU A 398 10.75 28.37 -8.23
C GLU A 398 12.16 28.34 -8.87
N ALA A 399 13.22 28.45 -8.07
CA ALA A 399 14.58 28.32 -8.57
C ALA A 399 14.86 26.90 -9.10
N HIS A 400 14.46 25.84 -8.39
CA HIS A 400 14.62 24.45 -8.82
C HIS A 400 13.77 24.14 -10.05
N ARG A 401 12.53 24.61 -10.08
CA ARG A 401 11.63 24.50 -11.21
C ARG A 401 12.22 25.17 -12.47
N ALA A 402 12.78 26.37 -12.33
CA ALA A 402 13.42 27.08 -13.44
C ALA A 402 14.59 26.31 -14.02
N ARG A 403 15.40 25.63 -13.19
CA ARG A 403 16.49 24.75 -13.63
C ARG A 403 15.97 23.55 -14.42
N ALA A 404 14.92 22.87 -13.95
CA ALA A 404 14.30 21.77 -14.68
C ALA A 404 13.79 22.22 -16.07
N LEU A 405 13.17 23.40 -16.14
CA LEU A 405 12.68 23.99 -17.39
C LEU A 405 13.78 24.49 -18.33
N ALA A 406 14.96 24.83 -17.81
CA ALA A 406 16.12 25.18 -18.63
C ALA A 406 16.71 23.94 -19.34
N ARG A 407 16.65 22.77 -18.73
CA ARG A 407 17.12 21.52 -19.33
C ARG A 407 16.11 20.93 -20.33
N THR A 408 14.81 20.96 -19.99
CA THR A 408 13.76 20.36 -20.82
C THR A 408 12.63 21.36 -21.10
N ARG A 409 12.09 21.37 -22.33
CA ARG A 409 11.03 22.32 -22.70
C ARG A 409 9.76 22.23 -21.84
N VAL A 410 9.53 21.07 -21.22
CA VAL A 410 8.27 20.75 -20.52
C VAL A 410 8.48 20.36 -19.06
N ALA A 411 9.64 19.82 -18.71
CA ALA A 411 9.97 19.31 -17.38
C ALA A 411 8.96 18.28 -16.83
N ALA A 412 8.41 17.42 -17.72
CA ALA A 412 7.37 16.46 -17.38
C ALA A 412 7.82 15.46 -16.31
N ARG A 413 9.03 14.91 -16.44
CA ARG A 413 9.57 13.95 -15.46
C ARG A 413 9.76 14.60 -14.10
N PHE A 414 10.36 15.78 -14.03
CA PHE A 414 10.48 16.56 -12.80
C PHE A 414 9.12 16.76 -12.12
N ALA A 415 8.10 17.19 -12.89
CA ALA A 415 6.77 17.48 -12.36
C ALA A 415 6.06 16.21 -11.84
N VAL A 416 6.14 15.10 -12.57
CA VAL A 416 5.54 13.83 -12.14
C VAL A 416 6.24 13.33 -10.86
N THR A 417 7.56 13.26 -10.84
CA THR A 417 8.34 12.85 -9.66
C THR A 417 8.05 13.74 -8.43
N LEU A 418 8.03 15.07 -8.63
CA LEU A 418 7.68 16.00 -7.56
C LEU A 418 6.25 15.78 -7.06
N SER A 419 5.29 15.59 -7.98
CA SER A 419 3.89 15.36 -7.59
C SER A 419 3.70 14.06 -6.82
N GLU A 420 4.42 13.00 -7.16
CA GLU A 420 4.40 11.73 -6.41
C GLU A 420 4.93 11.91 -4.98
N LEU A 421 6.04 12.64 -4.80
CA LEU A 421 6.55 13.00 -3.48
C LEU A 421 5.54 13.83 -2.68
N LEU A 422 4.93 14.83 -3.30
CA LEU A 422 3.92 15.67 -2.64
C LEU A 422 2.67 14.87 -2.26
N VAL A 423 2.23 13.95 -3.13
CA VAL A 423 1.09 13.04 -2.86
C VAL A 423 1.41 12.10 -1.70
N SER A 424 2.60 11.54 -1.62
CA SER A 424 3.01 10.68 -0.50
C SER A 424 3.07 11.41 0.85
N MET A 425 3.20 12.74 0.81
CA MET A 425 3.16 13.64 1.97
C MET A 425 1.80 14.33 2.17
N HIS A 426 0.75 13.90 1.45
CA HIS A 426 -0.60 14.46 1.49
C HIS A 426 -0.72 15.94 1.06
N LEU A 427 0.26 16.47 0.34
CA LEU A 427 0.28 17.82 -0.22
C LEU A 427 -0.43 17.85 -1.59
N TYR A 428 -1.68 17.41 -1.64
CA TYR A 428 -2.46 17.28 -2.87
C TYR A 428 -2.70 18.62 -3.60
N PRO A 429 -2.96 19.75 -2.91
CA PRO A 429 -3.09 21.06 -3.58
C PRO A 429 -1.82 21.47 -4.30
N GLU A 430 -0.66 21.37 -3.65
CA GLU A 430 0.65 21.68 -4.21
C GLU A 430 0.98 20.77 -5.40
N ALA A 431 0.71 19.47 -5.31
CA ALA A 431 0.83 18.54 -6.43
C ALA A 431 -0.07 18.95 -7.60
N GLY A 432 -1.30 19.39 -7.31
CA GLY A 432 -2.24 19.89 -8.32
C GLY A 432 -1.75 21.15 -9.03
N GLU A 433 -1.11 22.09 -8.33
CA GLU A 433 -0.51 23.29 -8.93
C GLU A 433 0.60 22.93 -9.90
N VAL A 434 1.54 22.07 -9.49
CA VAL A 434 2.67 21.60 -10.31
C VAL A 434 2.16 20.90 -11.57
N LEU A 435 1.22 19.97 -11.42
CA LEU A 435 0.71 19.17 -12.54
C LEU A 435 -0.14 20.00 -13.51
N ARG A 436 -0.94 20.95 -13.04
CA ARG A 436 -1.76 21.84 -13.86
C ARG A 436 -0.90 22.67 -14.79
N GLU A 437 0.20 23.23 -14.29
CA GLU A 437 1.12 24.03 -15.10
C GLU A 437 1.76 23.21 -16.23
N VAL A 438 2.24 22.02 -15.91
CA VAL A 438 2.91 21.16 -16.89
C VAL A 438 1.91 20.56 -17.87
N ALA A 439 0.69 20.21 -17.44
CA ALA A 439 -0.40 19.76 -18.32
C ALA A 439 -0.79 20.85 -19.35
N ALA A 440 -0.69 22.13 -18.99
CA ALA A 440 -0.93 23.24 -19.94
C ALA A 440 0.18 23.34 -21.01
N ARG A 441 1.41 22.96 -20.67
CA ARG A 441 2.56 22.98 -21.61
C ARG A 441 2.66 21.69 -22.45
N ALA A 442 2.22 20.56 -21.89
CA ALA A 442 2.21 19.26 -22.54
C ALA A 442 0.83 18.61 -22.44
N PRO A 443 -0.18 19.15 -23.12
CA PRO A 443 -1.57 18.70 -22.99
C PRO A 443 -1.78 17.24 -23.40
N ASP A 444 -0.88 16.69 -24.22
CA ASP A 444 -0.92 15.32 -24.72
C ASP A 444 0.03 14.34 -24.01
N ASP A 445 0.83 14.78 -23.01
CA ASP A 445 1.70 13.85 -22.26
C ASP A 445 0.84 12.93 -21.37
N PRO A 446 0.84 11.60 -21.60
CA PRO A 446 -0.04 10.69 -20.86
C PRO A 446 0.34 10.56 -19.39
N ARG A 447 1.64 10.68 -19.04
CA ARG A 447 2.12 10.57 -17.66
C ARG A 447 1.62 11.75 -16.82
N VAL A 448 1.78 12.97 -17.36
CA VAL A 448 1.30 14.21 -16.72
C VAL A 448 -0.21 14.18 -16.56
N ASN A 449 -0.95 13.79 -17.63
CA ASN A 449 -2.42 13.71 -17.56
C ASN A 449 -2.92 12.63 -16.61
N SER A 450 -2.24 11.49 -16.51
CA SER A 450 -2.58 10.43 -15.55
C SER A 450 -2.39 10.92 -14.11
N ALA A 451 -1.21 11.43 -13.78
CA ALA A 451 -0.92 11.96 -12.44
C ALA A 451 -1.86 13.12 -12.06
N HIS A 452 -2.11 14.05 -13.01
CA HIS A 452 -3.02 15.18 -12.79
C HIS A 452 -4.45 14.72 -12.58
N GLY A 453 -4.93 13.77 -13.39
CA GLY A 453 -6.29 13.24 -13.29
C GLY A 453 -6.53 12.54 -11.94
N LEU A 454 -5.62 11.66 -11.51
CA LEU A 454 -5.71 11.00 -10.21
C LEU A 454 -5.70 12.01 -9.05
N ASN A 455 -4.85 13.05 -9.14
CA ASN A 455 -4.80 14.07 -8.09
C ASN A 455 -6.06 14.95 -8.04
N LEU A 456 -6.66 15.28 -9.19
CA LEU A 456 -7.93 16.00 -9.26
C LEU A 456 -9.07 15.20 -8.61
N LEU A 457 -9.10 13.86 -8.79
CA LEU A 457 -10.06 12.99 -8.10
C LEU A 457 -9.90 13.05 -6.57
N ARG A 458 -8.65 13.12 -6.07
CA ARG A 458 -8.37 13.29 -4.62
C ARG A 458 -8.85 14.64 -4.10
N LEU A 459 -8.72 15.69 -4.91
CA LEU A 459 -9.20 17.03 -4.59
C LEU A 459 -10.71 17.20 -4.78
N GLY A 460 -11.43 16.18 -5.27
CA GLY A 460 -12.87 16.19 -5.46
C GLY A 460 -13.35 16.77 -6.80
N ASP A 461 -12.45 17.19 -7.70
CA ASP A 461 -12.79 17.63 -9.05
C ASP A 461 -12.86 16.43 -10.01
N GLU A 462 -13.97 15.70 -9.90
CA GLU A 462 -14.18 14.46 -10.63
C GLU A 462 -14.26 14.68 -12.14
N ALA A 463 -14.96 15.72 -12.58
CA ALA A 463 -15.14 15.98 -14.00
C ALA A 463 -13.81 16.29 -14.71
N ALA A 464 -13.01 17.17 -14.14
CA ALA A 464 -11.69 17.48 -14.68
C ALA A 464 -10.73 16.29 -14.55
N GLY A 465 -10.83 15.53 -13.45
CA GLY A 465 -10.03 14.33 -13.23
C GLY A 465 -10.27 13.25 -14.28
N ARG A 466 -11.53 12.89 -14.52
CA ARG A 466 -11.92 11.92 -15.58
C ARG A 466 -11.52 12.42 -16.98
N ALA A 467 -11.69 13.71 -17.26
CA ALA A 467 -11.27 14.28 -18.54
C ALA A 467 -9.75 14.17 -18.75
N ALA A 468 -8.94 14.41 -17.71
CA ALA A 468 -7.49 14.25 -17.78
C ALA A 468 -7.09 12.77 -17.98
N LEU A 469 -7.69 11.83 -17.21
CA LEU A 469 -7.45 10.40 -17.37
C LEU A 469 -7.85 9.90 -18.76
N THR A 470 -8.97 10.38 -19.31
CA THR A 470 -9.39 10.04 -20.69
C THR A 470 -8.38 10.54 -21.72
N ARG A 471 -7.79 11.73 -21.54
CA ARG A 471 -6.70 12.22 -22.43
C ARG A 471 -5.46 11.32 -22.31
N ALA A 472 -5.09 10.94 -21.09
CA ALA A 472 -3.98 10.01 -20.87
C ALA A 472 -4.23 8.67 -21.57
N TRP A 473 -5.42 8.08 -21.39
CA TRP A 473 -5.82 6.81 -21.97
C TRP A 473 -5.82 6.78 -23.49
N ARG A 474 -6.18 7.87 -24.14
CA ARG A 474 -6.12 7.96 -25.62
C ARG A 474 -4.71 7.85 -26.15
N ARG A 475 -3.70 8.25 -25.39
CA ARG A 475 -2.28 8.23 -25.76
C ARG A 475 -1.55 7.00 -25.24
N ASP A 476 -1.99 6.45 -24.10
CA ASP A 476 -1.36 5.32 -23.44
C ASP A 476 -2.43 4.35 -22.89
N ARG A 477 -2.61 3.24 -23.59
CA ARG A 477 -3.59 2.20 -23.25
C ARG A 477 -3.07 1.17 -22.22
N PHE A 478 -1.85 1.35 -21.70
CA PHE A 478 -1.18 0.37 -20.85
C PHE A 478 -0.91 0.88 -19.41
N ASN A 479 -1.25 2.11 -19.11
CA ASN A 479 -1.14 2.62 -17.74
C ASN A 479 -2.25 2.02 -16.87
N GLU A 480 -1.88 1.13 -15.94
CA GLU A 480 -2.82 0.38 -15.12
C GLU A 480 -3.67 1.27 -14.22
N ARG A 481 -3.07 2.28 -13.57
CA ARG A 481 -3.83 3.20 -12.71
C ARG A 481 -4.90 3.96 -13.50
N THR A 482 -4.55 4.42 -14.69
CA THR A 482 -5.50 5.12 -15.57
C THR A 482 -6.63 4.21 -16.01
N ARG A 483 -6.30 2.99 -16.47
CA ARG A 483 -7.29 2.00 -16.93
C ARG A 483 -8.25 1.63 -15.81
N ASN A 484 -7.71 1.15 -14.71
CA ASN A 484 -8.52 0.69 -13.58
C ASN A 484 -9.46 1.77 -13.06
N THR A 485 -8.95 3.03 -12.97
CA THR A 485 -9.77 4.15 -12.50
C THR A 485 -10.89 4.48 -13.48
N LEU A 486 -10.63 4.54 -14.79
CA LEU A 486 -11.68 4.78 -15.79
C LEU A 486 -12.70 3.64 -15.82
N ASP A 487 -12.24 2.39 -15.80
CA ASP A 487 -13.11 1.20 -15.75
C ASP A 487 -14.00 1.20 -14.52
N LEU A 488 -13.48 1.59 -13.35
CA LEU A 488 -14.27 1.74 -12.12
C LEU A 488 -15.39 2.76 -12.29
N TYR A 489 -15.11 3.94 -12.88
CA TYR A 489 -16.15 4.94 -13.12
C TYR A 489 -17.17 4.47 -14.14
N ASP A 490 -16.74 4.00 -15.30
CA ASP A 490 -17.61 3.70 -16.45
C ASP A 490 -18.44 2.42 -16.23
N GLN A 491 -17.87 1.41 -15.55
CA GLN A 491 -18.52 0.10 -15.38
C GLN A 491 -19.23 -0.07 -14.04
N ARG A 492 -18.86 0.69 -13.00
CA ARG A 492 -19.37 0.53 -11.65
C ARG A 492 -20.03 1.80 -11.12
N ILE A 493 -19.28 2.91 -10.99
CA ILE A 493 -19.80 4.11 -10.32
C ILE A 493 -20.97 4.69 -11.09
N ASP A 494 -20.87 4.91 -12.39
CA ASP A 494 -21.92 5.53 -13.20
C ASP A 494 -23.18 4.66 -13.32
N ARG A 495 -23.07 3.35 -13.11
CA ARG A 495 -24.20 2.41 -13.25
C ARG A 495 -24.85 2.04 -11.93
N ASP A 496 -24.03 1.77 -10.92
CA ASP A 496 -24.44 1.06 -9.73
C ASP A 496 -24.46 1.94 -8.46
N TYR A 497 -23.99 3.20 -8.55
CA TYR A 497 -23.91 4.10 -7.41
C TYR A 497 -24.87 5.28 -7.55
N THR A 498 -25.35 5.76 -6.42
CA THR A 498 -26.14 6.98 -6.31
C THR A 498 -25.42 8.02 -5.46
N GLU A 499 -25.71 9.31 -5.74
CA GLU A 499 -25.19 10.43 -4.97
C GLU A 499 -26.33 11.15 -4.25
N LEU A 500 -26.16 11.39 -2.96
CA LEU A 500 -27.14 12.05 -2.10
C LEU A 500 -26.53 13.35 -1.57
N ASP A 501 -27.11 14.48 -1.93
CA ASP A 501 -26.72 15.79 -1.39
C ASP A 501 -27.46 16.08 -0.08
N ARG A 502 -26.68 16.48 0.94
CA ARG A 502 -27.15 16.92 2.25
C ARG A 502 -26.37 18.18 2.67
N PRO A 503 -26.89 18.99 3.57
CA PRO A 503 -26.13 20.14 4.08
C PRO A 503 -24.76 19.71 4.62
N GLY A 504 -23.69 20.15 3.94
CA GLY A 504 -22.31 19.85 4.33
C GLY A 504 -21.78 18.45 4.00
N LEU A 505 -22.59 17.60 3.32
CA LEU A 505 -22.21 16.23 2.94
C LEU A 505 -22.72 15.88 1.55
N ARG A 506 -21.83 15.38 0.70
CA ARG A 506 -22.17 14.70 -0.53
C ARG A 506 -21.80 13.21 -0.35
N LEU A 507 -22.82 12.35 -0.26
CA LEU A 507 -22.66 10.92 0.01
C LEU A 507 -22.87 10.12 -1.26
N ARG A 508 -21.87 9.33 -1.66
CA ARG A 508 -21.95 8.36 -2.76
C ARG A 508 -21.88 6.94 -2.21
N LEU A 509 -22.81 6.08 -2.62
CA LEU A 509 -22.89 4.68 -2.20
C LEU A 509 -23.65 3.83 -3.22
N PRO A 510 -23.57 2.47 -3.17
CA PRO A 510 -24.31 1.60 -4.05
C PRO A 510 -25.83 1.84 -4.02
N THR A 511 -26.45 1.98 -5.19
CA THR A 511 -27.86 2.29 -5.35
C THR A 511 -28.77 1.21 -4.74
N ALA A 512 -28.37 -0.06 -4.85
CA ALA A 512 -29.16 -1.20 -4.37
C ALA A 512 -29.48 -1.13 -2.86
N ASP A 513 -28.57 -0.52 -2.08
CA ASP A 513 -28.66 -0.56 -0.61
C ASP A 513 -28.80 0.82 0.04
N HIS A 514 -28.85 1.89 -0.76
CA HIS A 514 -28.80 3.26 -0.23
C HIS A 514 -29.93 3.56 0.79
N GLU A 515 -31.16 3.07 0.57
CA GLU A 515 -32.28 3.28 1.49
C GLU A 515 -32.06 2.63 2.87
N HIS A 516 -31.21 1.61 2.94
CA HIS A 516 -30.99 0.83 4.15
C HIS A 516 -29.74 1.28 4.92
N ILE A 517 -28.74 1.84 4.21
CA ILE A 517 -27.42 2.20 4.78
C ILE A 517 -27.26 3.72 4.93
N ALA A 518 -27.71 4.52 3.95
CA ALA A 518 -27.48 5.96 3.96
C ALA A 518 -27.97 6.67 5.23
N PRO A 519 -29.16 6.36 5.80
CA PRO A 519 -29.62 7.04 7.01
C PRO A 519 -28.65 6.89 8.20
N GLU A 520 -28.06 5.70 8.35
CA GLU A 520 -27.09 5.42 9.44
C GLU A 520 -25.79 6.18 9.21
N LEU A 521 -25.25 6.13 7.97
CA LEU A 521 -24.02 6.83 7.62
C LEU A 521 -24.15 8.36 7.74
N ILE A 522 -25.28 8.93 7.29
CA ILE A 522 -25.56 10.35 7.41
C ILE A 522 -25.64 10.75 8.89
N ALA A 523 -26.36 10.00 9.71
CA ALA A 523 -26.46 10.28 11.13
C ALA A 523 -25.11 10.16 11.86
N ALA A 524 -24.28 9.19 11.49
CA ALA A 524 -22.92 9.05 12.02
C ALA A 524 -22.03 10.25 11.64
N PHE A 525 -22.06 10.64 10.37
CA PHE A 525 -21.32 11.78 9.85
C PHE A 525 -21.74 13.10 10.54
N GLU A 526 -23.03 13.34 10.69
CA GLU A 526 -23.57 14.55 11.33
C GLU A 526 -23.14 14.62 12.80
N ARG A 527 -23.23 13.51 13.55
CA ARG A 527 -22.76 13.44 14.94
C ARG A 527 -21.28 13.77 15.06
N ALA A 528 -20.46 13.14 14.22
CA ALA A 528 -19.01 13.34 14.20
C ALA A 528 -18.68 14.79 13.83
N ARG A 529 -19.30 15.34 12.79
CA ARG A 529 -19.09 16.70 12.33
C ARG A 529 -19.43 17.74 13.43
N VAL A 530 -20.59 17.62 14.06
CA VAL A 530 -21.00 18.55 15.14
C VAL A 530 -19.99 18.55 16.29
N ALA A 531 -19.48 17.38 16.67
CA ALA A 531 -18.51 17.29 17.76
C ALA A 531 -17.14 17.87 17.37
N LEU A 532 -16.65 17.56 16.16
CA LEU A 532 -15.36 18.02 15.67
C LEU A 532 -15.37 19.51 15.28
N ASP A 533 -16.47 20.03 14.71
CA ASP A 533 -16.66 21.48 14.47
C ASP A 533 -16.51 22.31 15.77
N ARG A 534 -17.02 21.81 16.88
CA ARG A 534 -16.89 22.49 18.19
C ARG A 534 -15.44 22.52 18.67
N ARG A 535 -14.65 21.49 18.39
CA ARG A 535 -13.25 21.38 18.86
C ARG A 535 -12.27 22.07 17.92
N TYR A 536 -12.46 21.95 16.59
CA TYR A 536 -11.49 22.36 15.57
C TYR A 536 -11.93 23.57 14.74
N GLY A 537 -13.16 24.03 14.90
CA GLY A 537 -13.77 25.09 14.10
C GLY A 537 -14.50 24.55 12.86
N ALA A 538 -15.61 25.20 12.53
CA ALA A 538 -16.51 24.74 11.48
C ALA A 538 -15.86 24.67 10.09
N LEU A 539 -16.20 23.64 9.33
CA LEU A 539 -15.83 23.48 7.92
C LEU A 539 -16.79 24.30 7.04
N ALA A 540 -16.25 25.13 6.16
CA ALA A 540 -17.04 26.01 5.29
C ALA A 540 -17.66 25.26 4.10
N GLU A 541 -16.98 24.23 3.59
CA GLU A 541 -17.36 23.51 2.37
C GLU A 541 -17.95 22.13 2.66
N PRO A 542 -18.84 21.62 1.81
CA PRO A 542 -19.33 20.25 1.92
C PRO A 542 -18.19 19.26 1.67
N LEU A 543 -18.20 18.16 2.40
CA LEU A 543 -17.30 17.05 2.22
C LEU A 543 -17.95 15.97 1.34
N ARG A 544 -17.12 15.26 0.59
CA ARG A 544 -17.55 14.09 -0.17
C ARG A 544 -17.18 12.83 0.62
N LEU A 545 -18.18 11.98 0.89
CA LEU A 545 -18.02 10.64 1.46
C LEU A 545 -18.40 9.61 0.41
N GLU A 546 -17.44 8.80 -0.01
CA GLU A 546 -17.61 7.74 -1.00
C GLU A 546 -17.49 6.37 -0.33
N VAL A 547 -18.56 5.58 -0.39
CA VAL A 547 -18.68 4.30 0.31
C VAL A 547 -18.77 3.17 -0.69
N PHE A 548 -17.84 2.23 -0.65
CA PHE A 548 -17.73 1.12 -1.58
C PHE A 548 -18.14 -0.20 -0.95
N SER A 549 -18.87 -1.03 -1.69
CA SER A 549 -19.23 -2.39 -1.25
C SER A 549 -18.11 -3.41 -1.47
N ASP A 550 -17.25 -3.14 -2.45
CA ASP A 550 -16.11 -3.97 -2.81
C ASP A 550 -14.80 -3.30 -2.35
N PRO A 551 -13.97 -3.97 -1.53
CA PRO A 551 -12.67 -3.44 -1.14
C PRO A 551 -11.71 -3.19 -2.33
N GLN A 552 -11.86 -3.90 -3.45
CA GLN A 552 -11.07 -3.65 -4.65
C GLN A 552 -11.47 -2.34 -5.33
N ASP A 553 -12.79 -2.07 -5.46
CA ASP A 553 -13.30 -0.80 -5.99
C ASP A 553 -12.81 0.39 -5.13
N PHE A 554 -12.86 0.24 -3.80
CA PHE A 554 -12.30 1.21 -2.86
C PHE A 554 -10.81 1.45 -3.09
N SER A 555 -10.04 0.37 -3.25
CA SER A 555 -8.60 0.45 -3.50
C SER A 555 -8.29 1.16 -4.82
N ILE A 556 -8.96 0.78 -5.90
CA ILE A 556 -8.79 1.40 -7.23
C ILE A 556 -9.15 2.89 -7.16
N ARG A 557 -10.27 3.25 -6.50
CA ARG A 557 -10.64 4.66 -6.33
C ARG A 557 -9.58 5.47 -5.58
N THR A 558 -8.92 4.85 -4.62
CA THR A 558 -7.98 5.50 -3.70
C THR A 558 -6.58 5.64 -4.31
N VAL A 559 -6.03 4.53 -4.85
CA VAL A 559 -4.64 4.46 -5.33
C VAL A 559 -4.49 4.06 -6.80
N GLY A 560 -5.58 3.72 -7.49
CA GLY A 560 -5.58 3.32 -8.92
C GLY A 560 -5.28 1.84 -9.17
N VAL A 561 -4.96 1.06 -8.12
CA VAL A 561 -4.68 -0.38 -8.21
C VAL A 561 -5.42 -1.14 -7.11
N PRO A 562 -5.77 -2.44 -7.30
CA PRO A 562 -6.34 -3.26 -6.25
C PRO A 562 -5.29 -3.57 -5.17
N SER A 563 -5.71 -3.93 -3.95
CA SER A 563 -4.84 -4.40 -2.85
C SER A 563 -4.44 -3.40 -1.76
N LEU A 564 -5.16 -2.30 -1.59
CA LEU A 564 -4.98 -1.44 -0.42
C LEU A 564 -5.59 -2.10 0.84
N GLY A 565 -4.78 -2.30 1.87
CA GLY A 565 -5.18 -2.91 3.15
C GLY A 565 -5.83 -1.95 4.16
N ALA A 566 -6.42 -0.83 3.72
CA ALA A 566 -7.13 0.13 4.56
C ALA A 566 -8.66 -0.06 4.46
N VAL A 567 -9.42 0.47 5.43
CA VAL A 567 -10.88 0.52 5.41
C VAL A 567 -11.42 1.92 5.15
N GLY A 568 -10.61 2.96 5.35
CA GLY A 568 -10.92 4.35 5.06
C GLY A 568 -9.66 5.10 4.62
N VAL A 569 -9.82 6.17 3.85
CA VAL A 569 -8.75 7.10 3.46
C VAL A 569 -9.32 8.50 3.28
N CYS A 570 -8.66 9.48 3.88
CA CYS A 570 -9.00 10.90 3.78
C CYS A 570 -8.02 11.66 2.89
N PHE A 571 -8.53 12.35 1.88
CA PHE A 571 -7.75 13.25 1.02
C PHE A 571 -7.96 14.75 1.37
N GLY A 572 -8.61 15.03 2.47
CA GLY A 572 -9.06 16.35 2.85
C GLY A 572 -10.53 16.58 2.48
N PRO A 573 -10.88 17.07 1.26
CA PRO A 573 -12.30 17.29 0.88
C PRO A 573 -13.05 15.98 0.54
N VAL A 574 -12.33 14.90 0.27
CA VAL A 574 -12.87 13.60 -0.09
C VAL A 574 -12.44 12.55 0.91
N ILE A 575 -13.41 11.81 1.42
CA ILE A 575 -13.23 10.60 2.24
C ILE A 575 -13.71 9.42 1.40
N THR A 576 -12.91 8.38 1.29
CA THR A 576 -13.30 7.10 0.68
C THR A 576 -13.27 6.01 1.75
N MET A 577 -14.24 5.10 1.78
CA MET A 577 -14.26 4.00 2.74
C MET A 577 -14.90 2.73 2.17
N VAL A 578 -14.50 1.60 2.71
CA VAL A 578 -15.24 0.33 2.55
C VAL A 578 -16.48 0.42 3.42
N GLY A 579 -17.64 0.14 2.84
CA GLY A 579 -18.90 0.15 3.57
C GLY A 579 -19.05 -1.06 4.51
N PRO A 580 -19.99 -0.99 5.46
CA PRO A 580 -20.20 -2.04 6.45
C PRO A 580 -20.97 -3.25 5.87
N TYR A 581 -20.59 -3.74 4.69
CA TYR A 581 -21.28 -4.83 4.00
C TYR A 581 -20.91 -6.22 4.53
N GLN A 582 -19.67 -6.36 5.03
CA GLN A 582 -19.11 -7.64 5.44
C GLN A 582 -19.14 -7.83 6.97
N GLY A 583 -19.53 -6.82 7.74
CA GLY A 583 -19.56 -6.88 9.21
C GLY A 583 -18.18 -6.99 9.85
N THR A 584 -17.15 -6.45 9.19
CA THR A 584 -15.74 -6.55 9.62
C THR A 584 -15.25 -5.33 10.41
N HIS A 585 -15.99 -4.23 10.39
CA HIS A 585 -15.63 -2.98 11.06
C HIS A 585 -16.86 -2.16 11.42
N ASN A 586 -16.69 -1.20 12.34
CA ASN A 586 -17.73 -0.28 12.76
C ASN A 586 -17.68 0.98 11.87
N ALA A 587 -18.71 1.21 11.06
CA ALA A 587 -18.78 2.35 10.14
C ALA A 587 -18.79 3.70 10.86
N ASP A 588 -19.44 3.80 12.03
CA ASP A 588 -19.45 5.04 12.83
C ASP A 588 -18.03 5.43 13.26
N GLN A 589 -17.26 4.44 13.72
CA GLN A 589 -15.86 4.64 14.11
C GLN A 589 -15.00 5.10 12.91
N VAL A 590 -15.14 4.41 11.75
CA VAL A 590 -14.38 4.77 10.54
C VAL A 590 -14.72 6.20 10.09
N ILE A 591 -15.99 6.57 10.04
CA ILE A 591 -16.40 7.93 9.67
C ILE A 591 -15.82 8.97 10.64
N TRP A 592 -15.82 8.67 11.94
CA TRP A 592 -15.26 9.58 12.94
C TRP A 592 -13.76 9.76 12.77
N HIS A 593 -13.04 8.66 12.60
CA HIS A 593 -11.60 8.63 12.36
C HIS A 593 -11.21 9.42 11.11
N GLU A 594 -11.84 9.13 9.98
CA GLU A 594 -11.56 9.81 8.71
C GLU A 594 -11.94 11.30 8.75
N LEU A 595 -13.04 11.63 9.45
CA LEU A 595 -13.42 13.02 9.59
C LEU A 595 -12.45 13.81 10.47
N ALA A 596 -11.86 13.20 11.49
CA ALA A 596 -10.81 13.84 12.30
C ALA A 596 -9.57 14.19 11.46
N HIS A 597 -9.19 13.33 10.49
CA HIS A 597 -8.14 13.65 9.52
C HIS A 597 -8.45 14.92 8.70
N VAL A 598 -9.70 15.14 8.29
CA VAL A 598 -10.09 16.35 7.54
C VAL A 598 -9.69 17.61 8.31
N TYR A 599 -9.98 17.66 9.61
CA TYR A 599 -9.64 18.83 10.45
C TYR A 599 -8.14 18.98 10.66
N ALA A 600 -7.44 17.87 10.89
CA ALA A 600 -5.98 17.87 11.02
C ALA A 600 -5.29 18.37 9.74
N ILE A 601 -5.68 17.84 8.57
CA ILE A 601 -5.17 18.22 7.25
C ILE A 601 -5.46 19.70 6.98
N ARG A 602 -6.68 20.17 7.27
CA ARG A 602 -7.04 21.57 7.06
C ARG A 602 -6.22 22.53 7.90
N LEU A 603 -6.13 22.27 9.23
CA LEU A 603 -5.41 23.16 10.15
C LEU A 603 -3.92 23.20 9.86
N SER A 604 -3.36 22.07 9.46
CA SER A 604 -1.94 21.94 9.13
C SER A 604 -1.60 22.23 7.66
N ARG A 605 -2.60 22.55 6.82
CA ARG A 605 -2.42 22.68 5.36
C ARG A 605 -1.74 21.43 4.75
N GLY A 606 -2.11 20.23 5.21
CA GLY A 606 -1.54 18.97 4.77
C GLY A 606 -0.16 18.61 5.35
N ARG A 607 0.46 19.47 6.17
CA ARG A 607 1.83 19.29 6.68
C ARG A 607 1.91 18.59 8.04
N VAL A 608 0.80 18.10 8.57
CA VAL A 608 0.80 17.31 9.82
C VAL A 608 1.54 15.99 9.61
N PRO A 609 2.47 15.58 10.51
CA PRO A 609 3.11 14.28 10.44
C PRO A 609 2.07 13.15 10.56
N ARG A 610 2.32 12.02 9.86
CA ARG A 610 1.37 10.90 9.83
C ARG A 610 1.05 10.38 11.23
N TRP A 611 2.06 10.18 12.07
CA TRP A 611 1.83 9.70 13.44
C TRP A 611 0.91 10.61 14.25
N PHE A 612 1.01 11.94 14.03
CA PHE A 612 0.20 12.90 14.78
C PHE A 612 -1.27 12.87 14.33
N THR A 613 -1.51 12.84 13.00
CA THR A 613 -2.88 12.81 12.49
C THR A 613 -3.56 11.47 12.76
N GLU A 614 -2.83 10.34 12.65
CA GLU A 614 -3.36 9.01 13.00
C GLU A 614 -3.68 8.93 14.50
N GLY A 615 -2.74 9.34 15.34
CA GLY A 615 -2.96 9.36 16.79
C GLY A 615 -4.10 10.27 17.20
N LEU A 616 -4.28 11.42 16.51
CA LEU A 616 -5.40 12.33 16.76
C LEU A 616 -6.74 11.70 16.39
N SER A 617 -6.82 11.04 15.24
CA SER A 617 -8.03 10.38 14.77
C SER A 617 -8.43 9.21 15.67
N GLU A 618 -7.47 8.41 16.14
CA GLU A 618 -7.72 7.36 17.14
C GLU A 618 -8.22 7.95 18.47
N TRP A 619 -7.56 9.01 18.97
CA TRP A 619 -7.97 9.64 20.22
C TRP A 619 -9.35 10.30 20.13
N GLU A 620 -9.67 10.98 19.03
CA GLU A 620 -10.99 11.55 18.79
C GLU A 620 -12.08 10.46 18.71
N SER A 621 -11.77 9.32 18.12
CA SER A 621 -12.65 8.16 18.11
C SER A 621 -12.90 7.62 19.52
N GLU A 622 -11.85 7.49 20.34
CA GLU A 622 -11.96 7.06 21.74
C GLU A 622 -12.74 8.07 22.60
N LEU A 623 -12.58 9.38 22.38
CA LEU A 623 -13.37 10.41 23.05
C LEU A 623 -14.85 10.36 22.68
N ALA A 624 -15.18 9.93 21.48
CA ALA A 624 -16.56 9.77 21.03
C ALA A 624 -17.22 8.53 21.65
N ASP A 625 -16.50 7.44 21.68
CA ASP A 625 -16.93 6.19 22.30
C ASP A 625 -15.72 5.40 22.80
N PRO A 626 -15.56 5.24 24.13
CA PRO A 626 -14.44 4.48 24.69
C PRO A 626 -14.32 3.04 24.19
N ALA A 627 -15.42 2.43 23.70
CA ALA A 627 -15.40 1.10 23.12
C ALA A 627 -14.76 1.06 21.71
N TRP A 628 -14.37 2.20 21.16
CA TRP A 628 -13.61 2.29 19.91
C TRP A 628 -12.10 2.33 20.15
N ALA A 629 -11.64 2.38 21.40
CA ALA A 629 -10.24 2.26 21.74
C ALA A 629 -9.70 0.88 21.28
N ARG A 630 -8.47 0.88 20.77
CA ARG A 630 -7.83 -0.38 20.35
C ARG A 630 -7.39 -1.20 21.55
N GLU A 631 -7.71 -2.49 21.56
CA GLU A 631 -7.10 -3.44 22.50
C GLU A 631 -5.61 -3.61 22.16
N SER A 632 -4.74 -3.11 23.00
CA SER A 632 -3.35 -2.87 22.63
C SER A 632 -2.31 -3.23 23.69
N ALA A 633 -2.71 -3.48 24.92
CA ALA A 633 -1.78 -3.62 26.04
C ALA A 633 -0.80 -4.81 25.85
N GLU A 634 -1.27 -5.96 25.33
CA GLU A 634 -0.39 -7.10 25.06
C GLU A 634 0.58 -6.81 23.93
N LEU A 635 0.10 -6.14 22.87
CA LEU A 635 0.90 -5.77 21.71
C LEU A 635 2.04 -4.81 22.13
N LEU A 636 1.71 -3.75 22.87
CA LEU A 636 2.68 -2.78 23.34
C LEU A 636 3.66 -3.35 24.35
N LYS A 637 3.20 -4.25 25.24
CA LYS A 637 4.08 -4.97 26.17
C LYS A 637 5.11 -5.79 25.42
N ASN A 638 4.67 -6.59 24.44
CA ASN A 638 5.54 -7.39 23.59
C ASN A 638 6.51 -6.53 22.77
N ALA A 639 6.06 -5.41 22.23
CA ALA A 639 6.91 -4.48 21.48
C ALA A 639 7.97 -3.84 22.39
N ARG A 640 7.60 -3.45 23.62
CA ARG A 640 8.51 -2.90 24.64
C ARG A 640 9.60 -3.90 25.02
N GLU A 641 9.23 -5.15 25.32
CA GLU A 641 10.15 -6.19 25.74
C GLU A 641 11.18 -6.55 24.64
N ARG A 642 10.83 -6.35 23.39
CA ARG A 642 11.71 -6.53 22.22
C ARG A 642 12.49 -5.29 21.83
N GLY A 643 12.28 -4.16 22.51
CA GLY A 643 12.89 -2.88 22.11
C GLY A 643 12.36 -2.35 20.76
N ALA A 644 11.16 -2.75 20.36
CA ALA A 644 10.52 -2.34 19.11
C ALA A 644 9.65 -1.09 19.25
N LEU A 645 9.37 -0.61 20.46
CA LEU A 645 8.70 0.67 20.67
C LEU A 645 9.63 1.79 20.25
N ARG A 646 9.11 2.69 19.41
CA ARG A 646 9.81 3.89 18.99
C ARG A 646 9.60 5.01 19.98
N ARG A 647 10.58 5.88 20.10
CA ARG A 647 10.50 7.11 20.89
C ARG A 647 9.55 8.11 20.22
N LEU A 648 9.04 9.07 20.98
CA LEU A 648 8.10 10.09 20.48
C LEU A 648 8.65 10.82 19.24
N GLY A 649 9.93 11.19 19.24
CA GLY A 649 10.60 11.83 18.11
C GLY A 649 10.80 10.93 16.88
N GLU A 650 10.60 9.62 17.02
CA GLU A 650 10.78 8.62 15.95
C GLU A 650 9.47 7.99 15.47
N LEU A 651 8.31 8.46 15.97
CA LEU A 651 7.02 7.85 15.65
C LEU A 651 6.68 7.92 14.16
N GLU A 652 7.12 8.96 13.45
CA GLU A 652 6.95 9.01 11.99
C GLU A 652 7.63 7.81 11.31
N LEU A 653 8.84 7.45 11.75
CA LEU A 653 9.56 6.29 11.23
C LEU A 653 8.88 4.97 11.56
N ALA A 654 8.10 4.89 12.65
CA ALA A 654 7.34 3.70 12.99
C ALA A 654 6.31 3.34 11.92
N PHE A 655 5.64 4.35 11.35
CA PHE A 655 4.69 4.16 10.25
C PHE A 655 5.37 3.85 8.93
N LEU A 656 6.38 4.64 8.59
CA LEU A 656 7.02 4.61 7.27
C LEU A 656 7.92 3.38 7.05
N ARG A 657 8.43 2.78 8.14
CA ARG A 657 9.30 1.61 8.11
C ARG A 657 8.64 0.34 8.64
N ALA A 658 7.33 0.34 8.84
CA ALA A 658 6.61 -0.86 9.19
C ALA A 658 6.73 -1.91 8.06
N ASP A 659 7.35 -3.04 8.37
CA ASP A 659 7.57 -4.15 7.43
C ASP A 659 6.56 -5.30 7.60
N SER A 660 5.62 -5.13 8.53
CA SER A 660 4.58 -6.11 8.84
C SER A 660 3.31 -5.44 9.38
N GLY A 661 2.18 -6.11 9.28
CA GLY A 661 0.92 -5.66 9.88
C GLY A 661 1.05 -5.42 11.39
N ALA A 662 1.79 -6.27 12.10
CA ALA A 662 2.03 -6.11 13.53
C ALA A 662 2.87 -4.85 13.85
N ALA A 663 3.89 -4.54 13.04
CA ALA A 663 4.68 -3.31 13.20
C ALA A 663 3.82 -2.06 12.93
N MET A 664 2.95 -2.12 11.94
CA MET A 664 2.01 -1.05 11.63
C MET A 664 1.02 -0.83 12.79
N GLU A 665 0.48 -1.92 13.36
CA GLU A 665 -0.43 -1.85 14.49
C GLU A 665 0.24 -1.25 15.74
N VAL A 666 1.51 -1.59 16.01
CA VAL A 666 2.32 -0.95 17.07
C VAL A 666 2.46 0.56 16.81
N ALA A 667 2.67 0.97 15.56
CA ALA A 667 2.80 2.38 15.20
C ALA A 667 1.49 3.15 15.47
N TYR A 668 0.36 2.65 15.00
CA TYR A 668 -0.97 3.23 15.25
C TYR A 668 -1.26 3.36 16.75
N THR A 669 -1.07 2.28 17.48
CA THR A 669 -1.34 2.25 18.90
C THR A 669 -0.43 3.18 19.69
N THR A 670 0.88 3.20 19.38
CA THR A 670 1.80 4.11 20.08
C THR A 670 1.47 5.58 19.78
N ALA A 671 1.08 5.91 18.55
CA ALA A 671 0.64 7.25 18.17
C ALA A 671 -0.66 7.68 18.91
N ALA A 672 -1.64 6.75 19.02
CA ALA A 672 -2.86 7.00 19.80
C ALA A 672 -2.54 7.34 21.26
N TYR A 673 -1.68 6.53 21.89
CA TYR A 673 -1.25 6.81 23.28
C TYR A 673 -0.44 8.10 23.39
N ALA A 674 0.35 8.48 22.40
CA ALA A 674 1.10 9.73 22.41
C ALA A 674 0.16 10.95 22.39
N ILE A 675 -0.83 10.96 21.50
CA ILE A 675 -1.80 12.07 21.45
C ILE A 675 -2.70 12.07 22.69
N ARG A 676 -3.12 10.91 23.16
CA ARG A 676 -3.87 10.79 24.42
C ARG A 676 -3.08 11.38 25.59
N TYR A 677 -1.79 11.02 25.74
CA TYR A 677 -0.92 11.61 26.77
C TYR A 677 -0.86 13.13 26.67
N LEU A 678 -0.67 13.65 25.46
CA LEU A 678 -0.62 15.10 25.24
C LEU A 678 -1.95 15.77 25.58
N GLY A 679 -3.07 15.18 25.16
CA GLY A 679 -4.40 15.71 25.45
C GLY A 679 -4.78 15.67 26.93
N GLU A 680 -4.48 14.55 27.62
CA GLU A 680 -4.74 14.41 29.06
C GLU A 680 -3.84 15.31 29.91
N THR A 681 -2.57 15.51 29.51
CA THR A 681 -1.58 16.26 30.30
C THR A 681 -1.65 17.76 30.06
N TYR A 682 -1.81 18.19 28.82
CA TYR A 682 -1.71 19.59 28.41
C TYR A 682 -3.05 20.19 27.93
N GLY A 683 -4.05 19.35 27.71
CA GLY A 683 -5.35 19.74 27.19
C GLY A 683 -5.38 19.91 25.66
N HIS A 684 -6.57 20.17 25.13
CA HIS A 684 -6.82 20.27 23.71
C HIS A 684 -6.28 21.55 23.03
N PRO A 685 -6.32 22.79 23.68
CA PRO A 685 -5.89 24.00 22.98
C PRO A 685 -4.44 23.99 22.46
N PRO A 686 -3.44 23.46 23.18
CA PRO A 686 -2.08 23.33 22.66
C PRO A 686 -1.99 22.47 21.40
N LEU A 687 -2.78 21.39 21.29
CA LEU A 687 -2.79 20.52 20.11
C LEU A 687 -3.27 21.27 18.86
N LEU A 688 -4.24 22.18 19.00
CA LEU A 688 -4.68 23.05 17.89
C LEU A 688 -3.55 23.98 17.42
N GLU A 689 -2.79 24.57 18.34
CA GLU A 689 -1.69 25.47 17.97
C GLU A 689 -0.52 24.68 17.33
N ILE A 690 -0.29 23.46 17.77
CA ILE A 690 0.67 22.55 17.14
C ILE A 690 0.25 22.24 15.71
N LEU A 691 -1.03 21.89 15.45
CA LEU A 691 -1.54 21.66 14.10
C LEU A 691 -1.37 22.89 13.19
N ARG A 692 -1.71 24.08 13.68
CA ARG A 692 -1.50 25.35 12.97
C ARG A 692 -0.02 25.64 12.71
N GLY A 693 0.83 25.25 13.66
CA GLY A 693 2.29 25.36 13.53
C GLY A 693 2.85 24.49 12.40
N TYR A 694 2.40 23.26 12.29
CA TYR A 694 2.74 22.41 11.12
C TYR A 694 2.35 23.11 9.81
N GLY A 695 1.17 23.76 9.77
CA GLY A 695 0.72 24.52 8.59
C GLY A 695 1.62 25.70 8.21
N ARG A 696 2.47 26.15 9.12
CA ARG A 696 3.52 27.17 8.90
C ARG A 696 4.91 26.56 8.61
N GLY A 697 4.99 25.24 8.37
CA GLY A 697 6.23 24.53 8.09
C GLY A 697 7.15 24.32 9.30
N GLN A 698 6.62 24.47 10.54
CA GLN A 698 7.38 24.25 11.77
C GLN A 698 7.42 22.75 12.13
N HIS A 699 8.42 22.33 12.91
CA HIS A 699 8.67 20.92 13.22
C HIS A 699 8.24 20.57 14.66
N THR A 700 7.99 19.27 14.90
CA THR A 700 7.49 18.73 16.17
C THR A 700 8.27 19.22 17.39
N PRO A 701 9.62 19.14 17.48
CA PRO A 701 10.34 19.58 18.67
C PRO A 701 10.08 21.05 19.02
N GLU A 702 10.19 21.95 18.04
CA GLU A 702 9.97 23.40 18.23
C GLU A 702 8.54 23.71 18.66
N LEU A 703 7.55 23.04 18.05
CA LEU A 703 6.15 23.23 18.34
C LEU A 703 5.80 22.77 19.76
N PHE A 704 6.36 21.63 20.17
CA PHE A 704 6.14 21.09 21.51
C PHE A 704 6.77 21.98 22.58
N GLU A 705 8.02 22.41 22.39
CA GLU A 705 8.66 23.34 23.32
C GLU A 705 7.88 24.63 23.45
N ARG A 706 7.42 25.20 22.35
CA ARG A 706 6.68 26.47 22.32
C ARG A 706 5.30 26.39 22.98
N HIS A 707 4.53 25.31 22.67
CA HIS A 707 3.13 25.23 23.04
C HIS A 707 2.87 24.39 24.29
N LEU A 708 3.79 23.47 24.64
CA LEU A 708 3.71 22.70 25.89
C LEU A 708 4.59 23.24 27.00
N GLY A 709 5.46 24.23 26.70
CA GLY A 709 6.24 24.98 27.70
C GLY A 709 7.36 24.17 28.34
N ARG A 710 7.81 23.06 27.72
CA ARG A 710 8.87 22.18 28.24
C ARG A 710 9.78 21.71 27.12
N PRO A 711 11.08 21.46 27.39
CA PRO A 711 11.99 20.88 26.38
C PRO A 711 11.47 19.58 25.84
N PHE A 712 11.59 19.37 24.52
CA PHE A 712 11.07 18.18 23.83
C PHE A 712 11.56 16.86 24.45
N ALA A 713 12.86 16.77 24.79
CA ALA A 713 13.43 15.59 25.42
C ALA A 713 12.79 15.25 26.79
N VAL A 714 12.30 16.26 27.52
CA VAL A 714 11.60 16.05 28.79
C VAL A 714 10.20 15.52 28.54
N ILE A 715 9.49 16.06 27.55
CA ILE A 715 8.15 15.59 27.15
C ILE A 715 8.23 14.13 26.70
N GLU A 716 9.23 13.80 25.89
CA GLU A 716 9.49 12.45 25.40
C GLU A 716 9.75 11.45 26.55
N ALA A 717 10.61 11.81 27.50
CA ALA A 717 10.89 10.96 28.66
C ALA A 717 9.66 10.79 29.58
N ASP A 718 8.87 11.83 29.76
CA ASP A 718 7.63 11.77 30.55
C ASP A 718 6.57 10.89 29.85
N PHE A 719 6.47 10.97 28.53
CA PHE A 719 5.62 10.10 27.73
C PHE A 719 6.03 8.62 27.86
N GLU A 720 7.32 8.30 27.71
CA GLU A 720 7.82 6.94 27.86
C GLU A 720 7.48 6.35 29.24
N LYS A 721 7.66 7.15 30.31
CA LYS A 721 7.30 6.76 31.69
C LYS A 721 5.80 6.55 31.84
N TRP A 722 4.99 7.45 31.32
CA TRP A 722 3.53 7.37 31.35
C TRP A 722 3.03 6.14 30.57
N LEU A 723 3.54 5.92 29.35
CA LEU A 723 3.18 4.77 28.50
C LEU A 723 3.50 3.45 29.17
N LYS A 724 4.69 3.36 29.82
CA LYS A 724 5.04 2.18 30.61
C LYS A 724 4.01 1.92 31.72
N GLY A 725 3.63 2.95 32.46
CA GLY A 725 2.61 2.86 33.51
C GLY A 725 1.26 2.36 32.95
N GLN A 726 0.83 2.89 31.80
CA GLN A 726 -0.41 2.50 31.14
C GLN A 726 -0.39 1.02 30.73
N ILE A 727 0.72 0.54 30.16
CA ILE A 727 0.87 -0.87 29.77
C ILE A 727 0.83 -1.78 31.03
N ASP A 728 1.61 -1.45 32.06
CA ASP A 728 1.73 -2.27 33.27
C ASP A 728 0.42 -2.30 34.09
N GLU A 729 -0.42 -1.27 34.00
CA GLU A 729 -1.75 -1.24 34.61
C GLU A 729 -2.76 -2.14 33.88
N ARG A 730 -2.71 -2.17 32.54
CA ARG A 730 -3.69 -2.85 31.71
C ARG A 730 -3.40 -4.34 31.53
N ILE A 731 -2.12 -4.73 31.50
CA ILE A 731 -1.73 -6.13 31.34
C ILE A 731 -0.67 -6.54 32.37
N GLN A 732 -0.99 -7.50 33.17
CA GLN A 732 -0.17 -8.04 34.24
C GLN A 732 0.22 -9.49 33.98
N GLY A 733 1.16 -9.99 34.75
CA GLY A 733 1.60 -11.38 34.66
C GLY A 733 2.61 -11.66 33.55
N TRP A 734 2.88 -12.94 33.35
CA TRP A 734 3.82 -13.37 32.33
C TRP A 734 3.19 -13.33 30.92
N ALA A 735 3.96 -12.91 29.93
CA ALA A 735 3.56 -12.96 28.53
C ALA A 735 4.56 -13.81 27.73
N PRO A 736 4.09 -14.67 26.81
CA PRO A 736 4.97 -15.50 26.00
C PRO A 736 5.76 -14.62 24.99
N SER A 737 7.03 -14.97 24.79
CA SER A 737 7.83 -14.36 23.73
C SER A 737 7.29 -14.79 22.36
N ARG A 738 7.12 -13.81 21.43
CA ARG A 738 6.69 -14.07 20.04
C ARG A 738 7.87 -14.13 19.06
N ASP A 739 9.12 -14.09 19.54
CA ASP A 739 10.29 -14.13 18.66
C ASP A 739 10.43 -15.50 18.00
N ARG A 740 10.38 -15.52 16.65
CA ARG A 740 10.65 -16.72 15.85
C ARG A 740 12.13 -17.07 15.73
N GLU A 741 13.03 -16.13 16.01
CA GLU A 741 14.49 -16.34 16.04
C GLU A 741 15.10 -15.71 17.29
N PRO A 742 15.39 -16.48 18.34
CA PRO A 742 16.08 -15.96 19.49
C PRO A 742 17.54 -15.68 19.12
N LYS A 743 17.92 -14.41 19.01
CA LYS A 743 19.33 -14.02 18.96
C LYS A 743 20.00 -14.47 20.25
N LYS A 744 20.60 -15.68 20.29
CA LYS A 744 21.53 -16.23 21.31
C LYS A 744 21.28 -15.85 22.79
N LYS A 745 20.04 -15.55 23.20
CA LYS A 745 19.65 -15.49 24.61
C LYS A 745 19.00 -16.82 24.99
N GLU A 746 19.30 -17.32 26.16
CA GLU A 746 18.70 -18.53 26.73
C GLU A 746 17.18 -18.38 26.69
N ILE A 747 16.48 -19.27 25.96
CA ILE A 747 15.01 -19.24 25.82
C ILE A 747 14.43 -19.49 27.21
N ASP A 748 13.55 -18.60 27.69
CA ASP A 748 12.84 -18.76 28.95
C ASP A 748 12.19 -20.17 29.01
N PRO A 749 12.42 -20.97 30.05
CA PRO A 749 11.79 -22.29 30.20
C PRO A 749 10.27 -22.25 30.08
N ARG A 750 9.64 -21.15 30.48
CA ARG A 750 8.20 -20.92 30.35
C ARG A 750 7.77 -20.77 28.91
N ASP A 751 8.55 -20.10 28.06
CA ASP A 751 8.28 -20.01 26.63
C ASP A 751 8.32 -21.39 25.98
N ARG A 752 9.27 -22.25 26.37
CA ARG A 752 9.34 -23.63 25.87
C ARG A 752 8.11 -24.43 26.23
N LEU A 753 7.64 -24.31 27.47
CA LEU A 753 6.40 -24.98 27.93
C LEU A 753 5.18 -24.48 27.13
N TYR A 754 5.07 -23.14 26.93
CA TYR A 754 3.97 -22.58 26.17
C TYR A 754 3.98 -23.02 24.69
N GLN A 755 5.13 -22.99 24.06
CA GLN A 755 5.27 -23.47 22.67
C GLN A 755 4.96 -24.96 22.54
N ARG A 756 5.41 -25.78 23.52
CA ARG A 756 5.07 -27.21 23.59
C ARG A 756 3.56 -27.40 23.68
N ALA A 757 2.87 -26.70 24.57
CA ALA A 757 1.43 -26.79 24.71
C ALA A 757 0.69 -26.44 23.42
N LEU A 758 1.15 -25.39 22.69
CA LEU A 758 0.58 -25.01 21.39
C LEU A 758 0.82 -26.09 20.33
N LEU A 759 1.96 -26.77 20.32
CA LEU A 759 2.24 -27.88 19.41
C LEU A 759 1.36 -29.11 19.72
N GLU A 760 1.19 -29.48 21.00
CA GLU A 760 0.30 -30.56 21.45
C GLU A 760 -1.15 -30.26 21.02
N LEU A 761 -1.61 -29.00 21.18
CA LEU A 761 -2.95 -28.60 20.75
C LEU A 761 -3.12 -28.68 19.22
N ARG A 762 -2.13 -28.25 18.44
CA ARG A 762 -2.12 -28.38 16.97
C ARG A 762 -2.11 -29.87 16.53
N GLY A 763 -1.43 -30.71 17.27
CA GLY A 763 -1.43 -32.17 17.09
C GLY A 763 -2.72 -32.87 17.45
N GLY A 764 -3.70 -32.13 18.02
CA GLY A 764 -5.00 -32.68 18.46
C GLY A 764 -5.01 -33.28 19.85
N ASP A 765 -3.89 -33.25 20.60
CA ASP A 765 -3.80 -33.76 21.98
C ASP A 765 -4.12 -32.62 22.98
N ALA A 766 -5.41 -32.37 23.14
CA ALA A 766 -5.92 -31.35 24.06
C ALA A 766 -5.62 -31.66 25.53
N ASP A 767 -5.58 -32.94 25.91
CA ASP A 767 -5.30 -33.34 27.28
C ASP A 767 -3.81 -33.15 27.64
N ALA A 768 -2.89 -33.45 26.72
CA ALA A 768 -1.47 -33.13 26.91
C ALA A 768 -1.25 -31.62 27.00
N ALA A 769 -1.83 -30.84 26.07
CA ALA A 769 -1.74 -29.39 26.10
C ALA A 769 -2.26 -28.78 27.41
N ALA A 770 -3.37 -29.29 27.94
CA ALA A 770 -3.91 -28.83 29.22
C ALA A 770 -2.95 -29.13 30.40
N ARG A 771 -2.34 -30.32 30.45
CA ARG A 771 -1.33 -30.65 31.46
C ARG A 771 -0.10 -29.75 31.37
N THR A 772 0.42 -29.55 30.17
CA THR A 772 1.57 -28.65 29.91
C THR A 772 1.27 -27.20 30.28
N LEU A 773 0.05 -26.70 30.03
CA LEU A 773 -0.37 -25.37 30.47
C LEU A 773 -0.49 -25.29 32.00
N GLN A 774 -0.99 -26.30 32.64
CA GLN A 774 -1.03 -26.34 34.11
C GLN A 774 0.37 -26.33 34.73
N GLU A 775 1.31 -27.11 34.18
CA GLU A 775 2.73 -27.06 34.55
C GLU A 775 3.33 -25.67 34.39
N LEU A 776 3.02 -25.00 33.25
CA LEU A 776 3.44 -23.60 32.98
C LEU A 776 2.92 -22.65 34.06
N LEU A 777 1.64 -22.75 34.42
CA LEU A 777 1.04 -21.90 35.45
C LEU A 777 1.69 -22.11 36.80
N GLN A 778 2.04 -23.37 37.16
CA GLN A 778 2.74 -23.71 38.39
C GLN A 778 4.20 -23.21 38.42
N SER A 779 4.84 -23.13 37.26
CA SER A 779 6.20 -22.62 37.13
C SER A 779 6.32 -21.10 37.10
N GLY A 780 5.26 -20.38 37.44
CA GLY A 780 5.21 -18.91 37.45
C GLY A 780 4.86 -18.28 36.11
N GLY A 781 4.35 -19.07 35.14
CA GLY A 781 3.84 -18.58 33.85
C GLY A 781 2.38 -18.10 33.92
N ASP A 782 1.93 -17.56 35.09
CA ASP A 782 0.57 -16.98 35.19
C ASP A 782 0.42 -15.74 34.34
N GLY A 783 -0.24 -15.90 33.20
CA GLY A 783 -0.43 -14.84 32.21
C GLY A 783 -1.74 -14.98 31.44
N TYR A 784 -2.11 -13.96 30.72
CA TYR A 784 -3.35 -13.93 29.96
C TYR A 784 -3.43 -15.08 28.94
N SER A 785 -2.43 -15.19 28.06
CA SER A 785 -2.44 -16.19 26.97
C SER A 785 -2.49 -17.65 27.47
N PRO A 786 -1.70 -18.10 28.46
CA PRO A 786 -1.84 -19.44 29.01
C PRO A 786 -3.20 -19.71 29.66
N ARG A 787 -3.74 -18.71 30.38
CA ARG A 787 -5.08 -18.84 31.00
C ARG A 787 -6.18 -18.98 29.97
N MET A 788 -6.13 -18.21 28.90
CA MET A 788 -7.08 -18.29 27.79
C MET A 788 -6.98 -19.62 27.04
N ALA A 789 -5.76 -20.10 26.75
CA ALA A 789 -5.57 -21.38 26.07
C ALA A 789 -6.14 -22.54 26.89
N LEU A 790 -5.88 -22.55 28.20
CA LEU A 790 -6.42 -23.59 29.08
C LEU A 790 -7.95 -23.50 29.19
N ALA A 791 -8.49 -22.30 29.33
CA ALA A 791 -9.94 -22.09 29.34
C ALA A 791 -10.63 -22.57 28.05
N GLN A 792 -10.03 -22.31 26.87
CA GLN A 792 -10.56 -22.78 25.59
C GLN A 792 -10.57 -24.30 25.47
N ILE A 793 -9.50 -24.96 25.92
CA ILE A 793 -9.45 -26.43 25.96
C ILE A 793 -10.56 -26.99 26.86
N LEU A 794 -10.72 -26.45 28.07
CA LEU A 794 -11.75 -26.86 28.99
C LEU A 794 -13.17 -26.64 28.43
N LEU A 795 -13.43 -25.50 27.81
CA LEU A 795 -14.72 -25.19 27.19
C LEU A 795 -15.08 -26.17 26.06
N ALA A 796 -14.09 -26.66 25.33
CA ALA A 796 -14.30 -27.63 24.25
C ALA A 796 -14.60 -29.05 24.81
N GLY A 797 -14.19 -29.35 26.03
CA GLY A 797 -14.31 -30.66 26.66
C GLY A 797 -15.53 -30.80 27.59
N PRO A 798 -15.68 -31.99 28.23
CA PRO A 798 -16.74 -32.25 29.18
C PRO A 798 -16.59 -31.47 30.49
N ALA A 799 -15.36 -31.06 30.83
CA ALA A 799 -15.05 -30.32 32.07
C ALA A 799 -15.18 -28.79 31.91
N TRP A 800 -16.08 -28.33 31.03
CA TRP A 800 -16.25 -26.94 30.69
C TRP A 800 -16.46 -25.97 31.86
N GLN A 801 -17.04 -26.46 32.98
CA GLN A 801 -17.23 -25.68 34.22
C GLN A 801 -15.90 -25.21 34.82
N GLY A 802 -14.83 -26.00 34.63
CA GLY A 802 -13.48 -25.65 35.07
C GLY A 802 -12.85 -24.44 34.34
N ALA A 803 -13.42 -23.98 33.23
CA ALA A 803 -12.88 -22.83 32.51
C ALA A 803 -13.09 -21.50 33.25
N GLU A 804 -14.10 -21.36 34.06
CA GLU A 804 -14.49 -20.11 34.71
C GLU A 804 -13.39 -19.42 35.52
N PRO A 805 -12.69 -20.10 36.45
CA PRO A 805 -11.62 -19.45 37.21
C PRO A 805 -10.45 -18.99 36.33
N HIS A 806 -10.18 -19.68 35.23
CA HIS A 806 -9.16 -19.28 34.28
C HIS A 806 -9.60 -18.03 33.48
N LEU A 807 -10.84 -17.93 33.03
CA LEU A 807 -11.40 -16.79 32.36
C LEU A 807 -11.46 -15.54 33.27
N GLN A 808 -11.90 -15.73 34.52
CA GLN A 808 -11.91 -14.64 35.52
C GLN A 808 -10.48 -14.13 35.78
N ARG A 809 -9.52 -15.06 35.91
CA ARG A 809 -8.12 -14.69 36.11
C ARG A 809 -7.53 -14.01 34.86
N ALA A 810 -7.82 -14.48 33.66
CA ALA A 810 -7.41 -13.84 32.40
C ALA A 810 -7.93 -12.39 32.30
N ARG A 811 -9.21 -12.16 32.68
CA ARG A 811 -9.78 -10.80 32.75
C ARG A 811 -9.08 -9.89 33.75
N GLN A 812 -8.65 -10.41 34.90
CA GLN A 812 -7.88 -9.64 35.88
C GLN A 812 -6.50 -9.28 35.34
N LEU A 813 -5.86 -10.21 34.60
CA LEU A 813 -4.53 -10.06 34.04
C LEU A 813 -4.51 -9.13 32.81
N HIS A 814 -5.59 -9.09 32.04
CA HIS A 814 -5.74 -8.25 30.86
C HIS A 814 -7.11 -7.58 30.88
N ARG A 815 -7.17 -6.34 31.38
CA ARG A 815 -8.44 -5.64 31.65
C ARG A 815 -9.18 -5.17 30.38
N GLU A 816 -8.46 -4.97 29.28
CA GLU A 816 -9.03 -4.52 28.01
C GLU A 816 -9.48 -5.69 27.11
N ALA A 817 -9.11 -6.93 27.43
CA ALA A 817 -9.43 -8.08 26.60
C ALA A 817 -10.93 -8.42 26.69
N THR A 818 -11.57 -8.50 25.53
CA THR A 818 -12.99 -8.82 25.39
C THR A 818 -13.25 -10.32 25.40
N GLU A 819 -12.30 -11.12 24.89
CA GLU A 819 -12.44 -12.57 24.75
C GLU A 819 -12.83 -13.30 26.05
N PRO A 820 -12.24 -12.99 27.24
CA PRO A 820 -12.68 -13.62 28.49
C PRO A 820 -14.17 -13.38 28.79
N LEU A 821 -14.69 -12.17 28.47
CA LEU A 821 -16.09 -11.81 28.69
C LEU A 821 -17.02 -12.57 27.74
N VAL A 822 -16.62 -12.70 26.47
CA VAL A 822 -17.36 -13.48 25.47
C VAL A 822 -17.44 -14.95 25.91
N ARG A 823 -16.33 -15.53 26.41
CA ARG A 823 -16.31 -16.92 26.90
C ARG A 823 -17.10 -17.11 28.23
N LEU A 824 -17.07 -16.09 29.10
CA LEU A 824 -17.91 -16.12 30.31
C LEU A 824 -19.41 -16.05 29.94
N SER A 825 -19.78 -15.29 28.92
CA SER A 825 -21.15 -15.27 28.40
C SER A 825 -21.57 -16.65 27.85
N GLU A 826 -20.65 -17.37 27.18
CA GLU A 826 -20.89 -18.73 26.70
C GLU A 826 -21.11 -19.70 27.88
N LEU A 827 -20.34 -19.59 28.96
CA LEU A 827 -20.55 -20.35 30.18
C LEU A 827 -21.90 -20.06 30.83
N ALA A 828 -22.28 -18.79 30.98
CA ALA A 828 -23.58 -18.37 31.50
C ALA A 828 -24.73 -18.95 30.66
N ARG A 829 -24.58 -18.90 29.32
CA ARG A 829 -25.52 -19.51 28.37
C ARG A 829 -25.68 -21.03 28.62
N ARG A 830 -24.61 -21.78 28.80
CA ARG A 830 -24.64 -23.22 29.06
C ARG A 830 -25.34 -23.57 30.40
N ARG A 831 -25.27 -22.66 31.38
CA ARG A 831 -25.96 -22.76 32.67
C ARG A 831 -27.42 -22.31 32.63
N GLY A 832 -27.85 -21.67 31.55
CA GLY A 832 -29.18 -21.05 31.44
C GLY A 832 -29.32 -19.74 32.22
N ASP A 833 -28.21 -19.12 32.64
CA ASP A 833 -28.20 -17.85 33.38
C ASP A 833 -28.22 -16.67 32.40
N LEU A 834 -29.42 -16.28 32.03
CA LEU A 834 -29.65 -15.20 31.06
C LEU A 834 -29.12 -13.84 31.53
N GLU A 835 -29.20 -13.55 32.84
CA GLU A 835 -28.77 -12.21 33.30
C GLU A 835 -27.26 -12.12 33.34
N ALA A 836 -26.54 -13.14 33.76
CA ALA A 836 -25.08 -13.20 33.67
C ALA A 836 -24.62 -13.15 32.19
N GLU A 837 -25.31 -13.86 31.28
CA GLU A 837 -25.01 -13.80 29.83
C GLU A 837 -25.13 -12.37 29.30
N LYS A 838 -26.21 -11.65 29.59
CA LYS A 838 -26.40 -10.22 29.19
C LYS A 838 -25.37 -9.32 29.81
N GLN A 839 -25.02 -9.51 31.08
CA GLN A 839 -24.00 -8.71 31.76
C GLN A 839 -22.63 -8.86 31.11
N HIS A 840 -22.19 -10.08 30.81
CA HIS A 840 -20.90 -10.35 30.17
C HIS A 840 -20.85 -9.81 28.74
N LEU A 841 -21.93 -9.98 27.95
CA LEU A 841 -22.02 -9.44 26.60
C LEU A 841 -22.02 -7.90 26.59
N SER A 842 -22.75 -7.26 27.53
CA SER A 842 -22.74 -5.80 27.67
C SER A 842 -21.34 -5.29 28.00
N ALA A 843 -20.65 -5.95 28.97
CA ALA A 843 -19.30 -5.58 29.33
C ALA A 843 -18.29 -5.80 28.18
N ALA A 844 -18.49 -6.81 27.33
CA ALA A 844 -17.69 -7.01 26.14
C ALA A 844 -17.88 -5.87 25.12
N LEU A 845 -19.14 -5.42 24.90
CA LEU A 845 -19.45 -4.31 24.02
C LEU A 845 -18.99 -2.94 24.57
N ASP A 846 -18.76 -2.83 25.88
CA ASP A 846 -18.16 -1.65 26.49
C ASP A 846 -16.67 -1.52 26.21
N LEU A 847 -16.01 -2.65 25.91
CA LEU A 847 -14.58 -2.72 25.58
C LEU A 847 -14.33 -2.76 24.08
N ASP A 848 -15.20 -3.38 23.29
CA ASP A 848 -15.06 -3.51 21.84
C ASP A 848 -16.37 -3.17 21.12
N GLY A 849 -16.39 -2.03 20.49
CA GLY A 849 -17.51 -1.54 19.67
C GLY A 849 -17.53 -2.10 18.25
N GLY A 850 -16.55 -2.90 17.85
CA GLY A 850 -16.40 -3.47 16.50
C GLY A 850 -16.91 -4.92 16.35
N SER A 851 -17.28 -5.60 17.44
CA SER A 851 -17.69 -6.99 17.40
C SER A 851 -19.19 -7.16 17.15
N PHE A 852 -19.54 -7.84 16.04
CA PHE A 852 -20.94 -8.08 15.68
C PHE A 852 -21.61 -9.18 16.53
N ASP A 853 -20.94 -10.32 16.77
CA ASP A 853 -21.57 -11.48 17.42
C ASP A 853 -22.07 -11.20 18.85
N PRO A 854 -21.31 -10.49 19.73
CA PRO A 854 -21.84 -10.08 21.03
C PRO A 854 -23.06 -9.14 20.91
N ALA A 855 -23.01 -8.20 19.95
CA ALA A 855 -24.13 -7.27 19.72
C ALA A 855 -25.38 -8.00 19.24
N ALA A 856 -25.24 -8.90 18.26
CA ALA A 856 -26.33 -9.70 17.71
C ALA A 856 -26.99 -10.59 18.78
N ARG A 857 -26.17 -11.27 19.61
CA ARG A 857 -26.65 -12.10 20.69
C ARG A 857 -27.38 -11.27 21.76
N LEU A 858 -26.84 -10.10 22.11
CA LEU A 858 -27.44 -9.21 23.08
C LEU A 858 -28.76 -8.62 22.57
N VAL A 859 -28.91 -8.36 21.24
CA VAL A 859 -30.19 -7.97 20.63
C VAL A 859 -31.27 -9.01 20.93
N LEU A 860 -31.00 -10.30 20.70
CA LEU A 860 -31.95 -11.37 21.01
C LEU A 860 -32.32 -11.38 22.50
N LEU A 861 -31.31 -11.43 23.37
CA LEU A 861 -31.53 -11.59 24.80
C LEU A 861 -32.29 -10.40 25.42
N ALA A 862 -31.93 -9.18 25.00
CA ALA A 862 -32.59 -7.98 25.46
C ALA A 862 -34.05 -7.91 24.92
N LEU A 863 -34.29 -8.34 23.66
CA LEU A 863 -35.60 -8.37 23.08
C LEU A 863 -36.56 -9.34 23.81
N ILE A 864 -36.11 -10.57 24.08
CA ILE A 864 -36.95 -11.60 24.76
C ILE A 864 -37.08 -11.36 26.26
N SER A 865 -36.36 -10.41 26.87
CA SER A 865 -36.46 -10.04 28.28
C SER A 865 -36.99 -8.61 28.52
N ASP A 866 -37.51 -7.95 27.49
CA ASP A 866 -38.01 -6.57 27.52
C ASP A 866 -37.01 -5.55 28.12
N ASP A 867 -35.71 -5.75 27.86
CA ASP A 867 -34.62 -4.89 28.35
C ASP A 867 -34.35 -3.77 27.34
N ALA A 868 -35.21 -2.76 27.34
CA ALA A 868 -35.16 -1.68 26.36
C ALA A 868 -33.83 -0.91 26.27
N PRO A 869 -33.13 -0.57 27.38
CA PRO A 869 -31.84 0.14 27.32
C PRO A 869 -30.75 -0.71 26.62
N ARG A 870 -30.60 -1.99 27.01
CA ARG A 870 -29.60 -2.88 26.40
C ARG A 870 -29.98 -3.17 24.94
N LEU A 871 -31.26 -3.33 24.63
CA LEU A 871 -31.74 -3.53 23.26
C LEU A 871 -31.39 -2.34 22.34
N ALA A 872 -31.63 -1.11 22.80
CA ALA A 872 -31.33 0.08 22.02
C ALA A 872 -29.84 0.17 21.69
N ARG A 873 -29.01 -0.07 22.68
CA ARG A 873 -27.52 -0.03 22.53
C ARG A 873 -27.03 -1.15 21.59
N ALA A 874 -27.48 -2.38 21.81
CA ALA A 874 -27.09 -3.53 21.00
C ALA A 874 -27.51 -3.36 19.53
N ARG A 875 -28.71 -2.82 19.27
CA ARG A 875 -29.18 -2.51 17.93
C ARG A 875 -28.34 -1.46 17.23
N ALA A 876 -27.99 -0.38 17.94
CA ALA A 876 -27.13 0.68 17.39
C ALA A 876 -25.76 0.10 16.97
N ARG A 877 -25.16 -0.73 17.82
CA ARG A 877 -23.90 -1.42 17.50
C ARG A 877 -24.04 -2.35 16.29
N ALA A 878 -25.06 -3.20 16.28
CA ALA A 878 -25.30 -4.12 15.16
C ALA A 878 -25.53 -3.36 13.84
N ALA A 879 -26.23 -2.21 13.88
CA ALA A 879 -26.47 -1.36 12.70
C ALA A 879 -25.19 -0.68 12.19
N ALA A 880 -24.29 -0.26 13.07
CA ALA A 880 -23.02 0.36 12.70
C ALA A 880 -22.04 -0.64 12.06
N ILE A 881 -22.13 -1.94 12.45
CA ILE A 881 -21.19 -2.97 11.98
C ILE A 881 -21.74 -3.72 10.76
N ALA A 882 -23.00 -4.17 10.83
CA ALA A 882 -23.61 -5.00 9.80
C ALA A 882 -25.07 -4.58 9.52
N PRO A 883 -25.33 -3.42 8.92
CA PRO A 883 -26.66 -2.87 8.71
C PRO A 883 -27.57 -3.73 7.83
N LEU A 884 -27.00 -4.51 6.92
CA LEU A 884 -27.72 -5.41 5.99
C LEU A 884 -27.86 -6.85 6.51
N HIS A 885 -27.28 -7.17 7.67
CA HIS A 885 -27.44 -8.51 8.25
C HIS A 885 -28.92 -8.77 8.61
N PRO A 886 -29.49 -9.95 8.28
CA PRO A 886 -30.91 -10.26 8.52
C PRO A 886 -31.37 -9.94 9.92
N LEU A 887 -30.58 -10.27 10.95
CA LEU A 887 -30.87 -9.95 12.35
C LEU A 887 -31.00 -8.43 12.59
N THR A 888 -30.06 -7.65 12.05
CA THR A 888 -30.06 -6.18 12.20
C THR A 888 -31.28 -5.56 11.53
N LEU A 889 -31.58 -5.96 10.30
CA LEU A 889 -32.73 -5.49 9.55
C LEU A 889 -34.03 -5.86 10.28
N ALA A 890 -34.14 -7.09 10.82
CA ALA A 890 -35.30 -7.53 11.58
C ALA A 890 -35.46 -6.77 12.90
N ALA A 891 -34.36 -6.56 13.64
CA ALA A 891 -34.41 -5.79 14.89
C ALA A 891 -34.80 -4.31 14.66
N ARG A 892 -34.42 -3.72 13.54
CA ARG A 892 -34.83 -2.38 13.12
C ARG A 892 -36.31 -2.37 12.67
N ALA A 893 -36.72 -3.38 11.89
CA ALA A 893 -38.14 -3.54 11.48
C ALA A 893 -39.05 -3.66 12.71
N HIS A 894 -38.67 -4.50 13.68
CA HIS A 894 -39.42 -4.62 14.94
C HIS A 894 -39.54 -3.29 15.68
N ALA A 895 -38.45 -2.51 15.76
CA ALA A 895 -38.49 -1.20 16.40
C ALA A 895 -39.42 -0.18 15.69
N LEU A 896 -39.37 -0.13 14.36
CA LEU A 896 -40.25 0.76 13.57
C LEU A 896 -41.70 0.36 13.70
N ALA A 897 -42.01 -0.95 13.71
CA ALA A 897 -43.36 -1.43 13.92
C ALA A 897 -43.93 -0.99 15.28
N LEU A 898 -43.10 -1.10 16.35
CA LEU A 898 -43.51 -0.62 17.68
C LEU A 898 -43.68 0.91 17.76
N ALA A 899 -42.88 1.64 16.95
CA ALA A 899 -43.00 3.10 16.83
C ALA A 899 -44.16 3.56 15.92
N GLY A 900 -44.91 2.62 15.29
CA GLY A 900 -46.04 2.89 14.41
C GLY A 900 -45.69 3.12 12.92
N ASP A 901 -44.41 3.09 12.54
CA ASP A 901 -44.00 3.13 11.13
C ASP A 901 -44.07 1.72 10.50
N LEU A 902 -45.27 1.28 10.20
CA LEU A 902 -45.50 -0.03 9.58
C LEU A 902 -44.94 -0.12 8.16
N THR A 903 -44.94 0.98 7.41
CA THR A 903 -44.41 0.99 6.04
C THR A 903 -42.89 0.77 6.02
N GLY A 904 -42.14 1.50 6.84
CA GLY A 904 -40.69 1.29 7.04
C GLY A 904 -40.37 -0.09 7.58
N ALA A 905 -41.12 -0.54 8.58
CA ALA A 905 -40.98 -1.87 9.17
C ALA A 905 -41.18 -2.99 8.13
N GLN A 906 -42.20 -2.95 7.32
CA GLN A 906 -42.47 -3.96 6.27
C GLN A 906 -41.40 -3.96 5.19
N ARG A 907 -40.84 -2.81 4.84
CA ARG A 907 -39.73 -2.70 3.87
C ARG A 907 -38.48 -3.39 4.40
N LEU A 908 -38.07 -3.08 5.64
CA LEU A 908 -36.90 -3.72 6.27
C LEU A 908 -37.14 -5.22 6.48
N HIS A 909 -38.33 -5.63 6.88
CA HIS A 909 -38.68 -7.04 7.03
C HIS A 909 -38.56 -7.83 5.72
N ARG A 910 -39.08 -7.31 4.61
CA ARG A 910 -38.90 -7.92 3.27
C ARG A 910 -37.45 -8.03 2.88
N ARG A 911 -36.64 -7.00 3.17
CA ARG A 911 -35.19 -7.04 2.91
C ARG A 911 -34.48 -8.09 3.77
N ALA A 912 -34.87 -8.23 5.05
CA ALA A 912 -34.35 -9.26 5.94
C ALA A 912 -34.65 -10.67 5.41
N LEU A 913 -35.89 -10.91 4.95
CA LEU A 913 -36.29 -12.21 4.36
C LEU A 913 -35.46 -12.52 3.11
N ALA A 914 -35.29 -11.54 2.21
CA ALA A 914 -34.50 -11.72 0.98
C ALA A 914 -33.02 -11.99 1.25
N ALA A 915 -32.47 -11.49 2.35
CA ALA A 915 -31.07 -11.68 2.76
C ALA A 915 -30.84 -12.95 3.59
N THR A 916 -31.88 -13.70 3.95
CA THR A 916 -31.77 -14.85 4.86
C THR A 916 -31.39 -16.12 4.12
N PRO A 917 -30.27 -16.78 4.46
CA PRO A 917 -29.94 -18.09 3.93
C PRO A 917 -30.97 -19.17 4.34
N GLN A 918 -31.09 -20.23 3.56
CA GLN A 918 -31.98 -21.36 3.89
C GLN A 918 -31.65 -21.99 5.26
N SER A 919 -30.40 -21.92 5.73
CA SER A 919 -29.93 -22.35 7.05
C SER A 919 -29.28 -21.19 7.78
N GLY A 920 -30.06 -20.39 8.51
CA GLY A 920 -29.54 -19.27 9.33
C GLY A 920 -29.38 -19.68 10.80
N PRO A 921 -28.57 -18.92 11.59
CA PRO A 921 -28.47 -19.10 13.04
C PRO A 921 -29.82 -18.94 13.72
N ALA A 922 -30.10 -19.77 14.73
CA ALA A 922 -31.37 -19.78 15.45
C ALA A 922 -31.69 -18.40 16.07
N ASP A 923 -30.68 -17.70 16.61
CA ASP A 923 -30.83 -16.35 17.16
C ASP A 923 -31.40 -15.37 16.13
N THR A 924 -30.86 -15.41 14.89
CA THR A 924 -31.36 -14.60 13.78
C THR A 924 -32.80 -14.92 13.43
N LEU A 925 -33.12 -16.21 13.35
CA LEU A 925 -34.47 -16.66 13.01
C LEU A 925 -35.52 -16.25 14.07
N VAL A 926 -35.15 -16.25 15.34
CA VAL A 926 -36.04 -15.77 16.43
C VAL A 926 -36.33 -14.28 16.28
N VAL A 927 -35.28 -13.45 16.12
CA VAL A 927 -35.46 -12.00 15.97
C VAL A 927 -36.30 -11.69 14.72
N MET A 928 -36.10 -12.41 13.63
CA MET A 928 -36.87 -12.27 12.39
C MET A 928 -38.32 -12.69 12.56
N ALA A 929 -38.60 -13.78 13.30
CA ALA A 929 -39.98 -14.22 13.57
C ALA A 929 -40.74 -13.20 14.42
N LEU A 930 -40.10 -12.62 15.43
CA LEU A 930 -40.63 -11.55 16.26
C LEU A 930 -40.93 -10.29 15.45
N ALA A 931 -40.00 -9.92 14.54
CA ALA A 931 -40.22 -8.81 13.63
C ALA A 931 -41.38 -9.06 12.63
N ALA A 932 -41.44 -10.27 12.07
CA ALA A 932 -42.54 -10.68 11.17
C ALA A 932 -43.90 -10.58 11.86
N ALA A 933 -43.98 -11.06 13.10
CA ALA A 933 -45.23 -10.92 13.89
C ALA A 933 -45.58 -9.43 14.13
N ALA A 934 -44.60 -8.60 14.47
CA ALA A 934 -44.82 -7.18 14.73
C ALA A 934 -45.28 -6.40 13.48
N VAL A 935 -44.91 -6.80 12.27
CA VAL A 935 -45.37 -6.19 11.00
C VAL A 935 -46.61 -6.84 10.45
N GLY A 936 -47.19 -7.85 11.12
CA GLY A 936 -48.43 -8.57 10.73
C GLY A 936 -48.21 -9.68 9.69
N ASP A 937 -46.97 -10.07 9.38
CA ASP A 937 -46.69 -11.19 8.46
C ASP A 937 -46.67 -12.52 9.22
N ARG A 938 -47.91 -13.03 9.49
CA ARG A 938 -48.08 -14.27 10.26
C ARG A 938 -47.47 -15.50 9.59
N ALA A 939 -47.47 -15.57 8.24
CA ALA A 939 -46.97 -16.72 7.51
C ALA A 939 -45.45 -16.85 7.70
N SER A 940 -44.72 -15.74 7.48
CA SER A 940 -43.29 -15.70 7.73
C SER A 940 -42.94 -15.90 9.20
N ALA A 941 -43.69 -15.31 10.12
CA ALA A 941 -43.50 -15.51 11.57
C ALA A 941 -43.55 -16.99 11.96
N GLN A 942 -44.56 -17.72 11.49
CA GLN A 942 -44.75 -19.14 11.77
C GLN A 942 -43.67 -20.03 11.16
N LEU A 943 -43.30 -19.76 9.91
CA LEU A 943 -42.24 -20.46 9.22
C LEU A 943 -40.89 -20.30 9.94
N LEU A 944 -40.49 -19.04 10.23
CA LEU A 944 -39.24 -18.73 10.91
C LEU A 944 -39.20 -19.28 12.33
N ALA A 945 -40.30 -19.19 13.09
CA ALA A 945 -40.41 -19.77 14.42
C ALA A 945 -40.29 -21.30 14.39
N THR A 946 -40.90 -21.98 13.41
CA THR A 946 -40.77 -23.42 13.23
C THR A 946 -39.29 -23.81 12.97
N ARG A 947 -38.62 -23.08 12.10
CA ARG A 947 -37.20 -23.30 11.82
C ARG A 947 -36.32 -23.03 13.06
N ALA A 948 -36.56 -21.94 13.80
CA ALA A 948 -35.80 -21.63 15.00
C ALA A 948 -35.92 -22.72 16.08
N ARG A 949 -37.14 -23.27 16.25
CA ARG A 949 -37.42 -24.36 17.25
C ARG A 949 -36.66 -25.66 16.98
N SER A 950 -36.09 -25.85 15.79
CA SER A 950 -35.25 -27.02 15.51
C SER A 950 -33.90 -26.97 16.24
N ASP A 951 -33.49 -25.82 16.79
CA ASP A 951 -32.27 -25.68 17.59
C ASP A 951 -32.58 -25.95 19.09
N ALA A 952 -32.13 -27.11 19.57
CA ALA A 952 -32.32 -27.52 20.98
C ALA A 952 -31.59 -26.61 21.99
N LYS A 953 -30.77 -25.65 21.54
CA LYS A 953 -30.01 -24.73 22.41
C LYS A 953 -30.72 -23.39 22.63
N LEU A 954 -31.90 -23.19 22.08
CA LEU A 954 -32.66 -21.97 22.30
C LEU A 954 -33.10 -21.82 23.76
N PRO A 955 -32.96 -20.61 24.34
CA PRO A 955 -33.49 -20.35 25.69
C PRO A 955 -35.00 -20.55 25.73
N GLN A 956 -35.52 -21.10 26.85
CA GLN A 956 -36.97 -21.25 27.05
C GLN A 956 -37.74 -19.95 26.91
N ARG A 957 -37.16 -18.79 27.31
CA ARG A 957 -37.75 -17.47 27.09
C ARG A 957 -37.89 -17.11 25.63
N ALA A 958 -36.97 -17.53 24.77
CA ALA A 958 -37.09 -17.32 23.33
C ALA A 958 -38.29 -18.10 22.77
N LEU A 959 -38.49 -19.35 23.20
CA LEU A 959 -39.65 -20.16 22.84
C LEU A 959 -40.95 -19.51 23.32
N ALA A 960 -41.00 -19.06 24.57
CA ALA A 960 -42.17 -18.37 25.13
C ALA A 960 -42.46 -17.05 24.39
N ALA A 961 -41.45 -16.26 24.00
CA ALA A 961 -41.60 -15.06 23.23
C ALA A 961 -42.17 -15.32 21.81
N LEU A 962 -41.70 -16.41 21.17
CA LEU A 962 -42.26 -16.87 19.90
C LEU A 962 -43.72 -17.27 20.00
N ASP A 963 -44.09 -18.06 21.07
CA ASP A 963 -45.47 -18.48 21.33
C ASP A 963 -46.40 -17.24 21.56
N ALA A 964 -45.95 -16.30 22.37
CA ALA A 964 -46.68 -15.05 22.62
C ALA A 964 -46.84 -14.18 21.37
N ALA A 965 -45.81 -14.11 20.48
CA ALA A 965 -45.90 -13.37 19.25
C ALA A 965 -46.80 -14.02 18.20
N LEU A 966 -46.88 -15.36 18.17
CA LEU A 966 -47.73 -16.11 17.24
C LEU A 966 -49.19 -16.19 17.68
N SER A 967 -49.48 -16.01 18.99
CA SER A 967 -50.85 -16.02 19.55
C SER A 967 -51.58 -14.69 19.35
N LYS A 968 -50.87 -13.59 19.09
CA LYS A 968 -51.39 -12.28 18.71
C LYS A 968 -51.67 -12.21 17.21
#